data_fbddebe162ad95f5c7f343ebab10e9ee
#
_entry.id   fbddebe162ad95f5c7f343ebab10e9ee
#
_cell.length_a   1.000
_cell.length_b   1.000
_cell.length_c   1.000
_cell.angle_alpha   90.00
_cell.angle_beta   90.00
_cell.angle_gamma   90.00
#
_symmetry.space_group_name_H-M   'P 1'
#
loop_
_entity.id
_entity.type
_entity.pdbx_description
1 polymer ?
#
loop_
_entity_poly.entity_id
_entity_poly.type
_entity_poly.pdbx_seq_one_letter_code
_entity_poly.pdbx_strand_id
1 'polypeptide(L)'
;MRGTYKAAIALLLLIVLLPLTLLLTLAQWVPTLAGIWLPAGTRIAFEESPRLTRSALVIPDLRYLVEECEIARVKDATLSHPSRWKINIGALDLNSACLSKIPASEPTPAAPRTLAEWQALLPNTWLNIDRLTLSPWQGWEGKLTASLTPTLQEIVYHGDKFSLRGKLRGRSLTVTDVTLHLPDNPQPVELVGEFTLPLVPDGLPVQGHTVATFTVPQISTLVDAELEWQDNQGQLVMIDRESGEPLLDLPWQITPQQFTISDGRWRWVQAGIPLSGRLGLKIDNWQQGTEKAIVSGRMNVLTQGDAGKGNAVLTFGPGKLSMDNSAMPMQLTGIAKQNDLTLYAKLPATLTGSLADPRLAFAPGALLRSRGRIIDSLNIDEVRWPLAGVALTLNGIDGRLQAILRAHEQEMGDFTLHLDGRASNFLPDNGLWQWRYWGEGNFTPMQARWDVAGRGEWRDSVIELSELSTGFDQLKYGTLHASAPRMVLERPIRWQRDPADPHFSGALSFDAGETTFTGGSVLPPSTIKFSVEGRDPTFFQYKGTLNARAIGPVQLNGRWDGERLRGQAWWPKQSLTVFQPLIPPDWKMTLREGELYAQVAYSAAADQGFEAGGHGVLKSGSVWMPDNKINGVDFVLPFRFSQGTWSLGTRGPVTLRIGEVKNQVTARNITADLQGDYPWSEANPLLLSDVSVDLLGGKVTLQQLRMPQHDAALLRVQNLSASELISAINPKQFALSGPFSGALPLWLDNDKWIIKDGWLTNAGPMTLRLDKETADALVKENGAAGGAINWLRYMEISQSWTKLNLDNLGELTLASTLRGASRVEGQTQAVNLNYTHQENVFTLWRSLRFGDNLQTWLEEHAALPDNRCPTGKECKEQP
;
A
#
# COMPACT_ATOMS: atom_id res chain seq x y z
N MET A 1 -46.12 110.54 -3.06
CA MET A 1 -45.93 109.48 -2.06
C MET A 1 -46.58 108.09 -2.46
N ARG A 2 -47.26 107.95 -3.61
CA ARG A 2 -47.79 106.59 -4.06
C ARG A 2 -46.90 105.76 -4.93
N GLY A 3 -45.80 106.28 -5.50
CA GLY A 3 -44.86 105.58 -6.35
C GLY A 3 -43.74 104.78 -5.62
N THR A 4 -43.21 105.37 -4.53
CA THR A 4 -42.16 104.81 -3.67
C THR A 4 -42.62 103.61 -2.90
N TYR A 5 -43.87 103.48 -2.54
CA TYR A 5 -44.46 102.33 -1.82
C TYR A 5 -44.58 101.06 -2.73
N LYS A 6 -44.95 101.33 -4.01
CA LYS A 6 -45.06 100.25 -5.00
C LYS A 6 -43.69 99.69 -5.34
N ALA A 7 -42.64 100.54 -5.45
CA ALA A 7 -41.26 100.09 -5.73
C ALA A 7 -40.66 99.34 -4.53
N ALA A 8 -40.97 99.79 -3.31
CA ALA A 8 -40.53 99.02 -2.10
C ALA A 8 -41.18 97.69 -1.93
N ILE A 9 -42.50 97.59 -2.22
CA ILE A 9 -43.21 96.27 -2.22
C ILE A 9 -42.72 95.38 -3.37
N ALA A 10 -42.47 95.88 -4.55
CA ALA A 10 -41.93 95.18 -5.67
C ALA A 10 -40.50 94.67 -5.38
N LEU A 11 -39.66 95.51 -4.72
CA LEU A 11 -38.32 95.17 -4.30
C LEU A 11 -38.36 94.12 -3.19
N LEU A 12 -39.28 94.26 -2.23
CA LEU A 12 -39.47 93.27 -1.15
C LEU A 12 -40.00 91.92 -1.67
N LEU A 13 -40.93 91.99 -2.62
CA LEU A 13 -41.42 90.79 -3.35
C LEU A 13 -40.30 90.14 -4.15
N LEU A 14 -39.46 90.93 -4.84
CA LEU A 14 -38.30 90.41 -5.59
C LEU A 14 -37.26 89.78 -4.66
N ILE A 15 -36.96 90.41 -3.52
CA ILE A 15 -36.06 89.88 -2.50
C ILE A 15 -36.57 88.63 -1.85
N VAL A 16 -37.88 88.40 -1.77
CA VAL A 16 -38.48 87.21 -1.20
C VAL A 16 -38.74 86.14 -2.27
N LEU A 17 -39.28 86.52 -3.45
CA LEU A 17 -39.59 85.57 -4.53
C LEU A 17 -38.37 85.05 -5.26
N LEU A 18 -37.32 85.84 -5.44
CA LEU A 18 -36.10 85.45 -6.13
C LEU A 18 -35.35 84.32 -5.38
N PRO A 19 -35.07 84.48 -4.07
CA PRO A 19 -34.50 83.33 -3.34
C PRO A 19 -35.45 82.13 -3.25
N LEU A 20 -36.80 82.41 -3.15
CA LEU A 20 -37.75 81.33 -3.09
C LEU A 20 -37.82 80.55 -4.43
N THR A 21 -37.82 81.27 -5.55
CA THR A 21 -37.75 80.57 -6.89
C THR A 21 -36.40 79.87 -7.13
N LEU A 22 -35.29 80.46 -6.69
CA LEU A 22 -34.01 79.84 -6.68
C LEU A 22 -33.99 78.53 -5.85
N LEU A 23 -34.63 78.52 -4.70
CA LEU A 23 -34.74 77.32 -3.84
C LEU A 23 -35.69 76.32 -4.42
N LEU A 24 -36.81 76.66 -5.04
CA LEU A 24 -37.75 75.73 -5.68
C LEU A 24 -37.20 75.12 -6.97
N THR A 25 -36.31 75.84 -7.67
CA THR A 25 -35.67 75.42 -8.93
C THR A 25 -34.23 74.85 -8.69
N LEU A 26 -33.86 74.51 -7.43
CA LEU A 26 -32.52 74.04 -7.06
C LEU A 26 -32.09 72.79 -7.86
N ALA A 27 -33.04 71.87 -8.10
CA ALA A 27 -32.81 70.67 -8.89
C ALA A 27 -32.47 70.95 -10.35
N GLN A 28 -32.81 72.09 -10.90
CA GLN A 28 -32.61 72.41 -12.32
C GLN A 28 -31.28 73.10 -12.58
N TRP A 29 -30.89 74.08 -11.72
CA TRP A 29 -29.69 74.89 -11.99
C TRP A 29 -28.42 74.38 -11.29
N VAL A 30 -28.53 73.70 -10.13
CA VAL A 30 -27.37 73.12 -9.44
C VAL A 30 -26.60 72.09 -10.33
N PRO A 31 -27.24 71.13 -11.05
CA PRO A 31 -26.51 70.29 -11.97
C PRO A 31 -25.73 71.05 -13.04
N THR A 32 -26.34 72.10 -13.59
CA THR A 32 -25.72 72.98 -14.62
C THR A 32 -24.52 73.74 -14.08
N LEU A 33 -24.65 74.40 -12.91
CA LEU A 33 -23.52 75.01 -12.27
C LEU A 33 -22.44 74.07 -11.79
N ALA A 34 -22.81 72.95 -11.20
CA ALA A 34 -21.87 71.95 -10.78
C ALA A 34 -21.01 71.40 -11.96
N GLY A 35 -21.62 71.34 -13.17
CA GLY A 35 -20.94 70.92 -14.41
C GLY A 35 -19.73 71.80 -14.76
N ILE A 36 -19.62 73.06 -14.20
CA ILE A 36 -18.46 73.93 -14.45
C ILE A 36 -17.22 73.47 -13.66
N TRP A 37 -17.41 72.80 -12.54
CA TRP A 37 -16.33 72.31 -11.67
C TRP A 37 -16.14 70.75 -11.78
N LEU A 38 -17.07 70.01 -12.40
CA LEU A 38 -16.99 68.59 -12.54
C LEU A 38 -16.10 68.23 -13.74
N PRO A 39 -15.47 67.01 -13.70
CA PRO A 39 -14.72 66.52 -14.85
C PRO A 39 -15.58 66.44 -16.09
N ALA A 40 -15.00 66.70 -17.28
CA ALA A 40 -15.68 66.71 -18.55
C ALA A 40 -16.40 65.35 -18.74
N GLY A 41 -17.63 65.34 -19.25
CA GLY A 41 -18.42 64.15 -19.45
C GLY A 41 -19.15 63.62 -18.22
N THR A 42 -18.98 64.27 -17.04
CA THR A 42 -19.70 63.92 -15.82
C THR A 42 -20.86 64.89 -15.54
N ARG A 43 -21.90 64.35 -14.89
CA ARG A 43 -23.08 65.18 -14.53
C ARG A 43 -23.68 64.71 -13.19
N ILE A 44 -24.30 65.65 -12.53
CA ILE A 44 -25.16 65.43 -11.37
C ILE A 44 -26.61 65.40 -11.82
N ALA A 45 -27.39 64.46 -11.31
CA ALA A 45 -28.84 64.40 -11.51
C ALA A 45 -29.53 64.23 -10.16
N PHE A 46 -30.61 64.89 -9.94
CA PHE A 46 -31.52 64.67 -8.79
C PHE A 46 -32.72 63.90 -9.24
N GLU A 47 -32.96 62.73 -8.63
CA GLU A 47 -34.22 61.98 -8.82
C GLU A 47 -35.39 62.63 -8.13
N GLU A 48 -35.16 63.17 -6.90
CA GLU A 48 -36.12 63.96 -6.14
C GLU A 48 -35.53 65.34 -5.85
N SER A 49 -36.39 66.31 -5.91
CA SER A 49 -35.99 67.76 -5.67
C SER A 49 -35.44 67.91 -4.26
N PRO A 50 -34.26 68.61 -4.10
CA PRO A 50 -33.73 68.97 -2.80
C PRO A 50 -34.70 69.88 -2.05
N ARG A 51 -34.77 69.75 -0.71
CA ARG A 51 -35.70 70.47 0.14
C ARG A 51 -34.91 71.25 1.21
N LEU A 52 -35.19 72.54 1.36
CA LEU A 52 -34.59 73.32 2.45
C LEU A 52 -35.54 73.29 3.66
N THR A 53 -35.06 72.79 4.76
CA THR A 53 -35.72 72.88 6.07
C THR A 53 -35.20 74.08 6.89
N ARG A 54 -35.75 74.32 8.07
CA ARG A 54 -35.30 75.44 8.92
C ARG A 54 -33.82 75.35 9.35
N SER A 55 -33.22 74.11 9.35
CA SER A 55 -31.89 73.88 9.89
C SER A 55 -30.98 73.12 8.94
N ALA A 56 -31.48 72.54 7.81
CA ALA A 56 -30.71 71.71 6.91
C ALA A 56 -31.24 71.73 5.49
N LEU A 57 -30.36 71.49 4.51
CA LEU A 57 -30.67 71.07 3.15
C LEU A 57 -30.83 69.55 3.13
N VAL A 58 -31.95 69.10 2.69
CA VAL A 58 -32.25 67.65 2.52
C VAL A 58 -32.20 67.29 1.03
N ILE A 59 -31.38 66.31 0.67
CA ILE A 59 -31.22 65.75 -0.67
C ILE A 59 -31.68 64.32 -0.60
N PRO A 60 -32.89 64.05 -1.08
CA PRO A 60 -33.42 62.68 -0.97
C PRO A 60 -32.67 61.64 -1.85
N ASP A 61 -32.42 62.02 -3.11
CA ASP A 61 -31.69 61.12 -4.05
C ASP A 61 -30.87 61.94 -5.05
N LEU A 62 -29.57 61.71 -5.05
CA LEU A 62 -28.63 62.33 -5.98
C LEU A 62 -27.77 61.31 -6.64
N ARG A 63 -27.66 61.44 -7.97
CA ARG A 63 -26.80 60.56 -8.79
C ARG A 63 -25.67 61.37 -9.41
N TYR A 64 -24.49 60.82 -9.35
CA TYR A 64 -23.31 61.27 -10.06
C TYR A 64 -22.96 60.27 -11.17
N LEU A 65 -23.04 60.72 -12.43
CA LEU A 65 -22.93 59.91 -13.61
C LEU A 65 -21.78 60.38 -14.49
N VAL A 66 -21.16 59.41 -15.17
CA VAL A 66 -20.31 59.63 -16.35
C VAL A 66 -20.97 58.89 -17.53
N GLU A 67 -21.30 59.61 -18.57
CA GLU A 67 -22.17 59.10 -19.63
C GLU A 67 -23.49 58.55 -19.05
N GLU A 68 -23.74 57.26 -19.15
CA GLU A 68 -24.86 56.56 -18.54
C GLU A 68 -24.47 55.70 -17.31
N CYS A 69 -23.17 55.70 -16.94
CA CYS A 69 -22.66 54.92 -15.84
C CYS A 69 -22.77 55.68 -14.51
N GLU A 70 -23.47 55.13 -13.54
CA GLU A 70 -23.66 55.73 -12.22
C GLU A 70 -22.41 55.47 -11.36
N ILE A 71 -21.61 56.53 -11.15
CA ILE A 71 -20.39 56.47 -10.33
C ILE A 71 -20.75 56.44 -8.83
N ALA A 72 -21.71 57.31 -8.47
CA ALA A 72 -22.15 57.38 -7.09
C ALA A 72 -23.65 57.70 -7.00
N ARG A 73 -24.31 57.13 -6.06
CA ARG A 73 -25.69 57.46 -5.68
C ARG A 73 -25.76 57.76 -4.20
N VAL A 74 -26.32 58.92 -3.89
CA VAL A 74 -26.48 59.41 -2.53
C VAL A 74 -27.96 59.43 -2.20
N LYS A 75 -28.37 58.76 -1.14
CA LYS A 75 -29.76 58.73 -0.67
C LYS A 75 -29.85 59.32 0.72
N ASP A 76 -30.95 60.08 0.97
CA ASP A 76 -31.29 60.67 2.26
C ASP A 76 -30.14 61.48 2.86
N ALA A 77 -29.52 62.33 2.03
CA ALA A 77 -28.49 63.21 2.53
C ALA A 77 -29.08 64.48 3.19
N THR A 78 -28.50 64.87 4.33
CA THR A 78 -28.82 66.07 5.04
C THR A 78 -27.54 66.88 5.28
N LEU A 79 -27.58 68.14 4.86
CA LEU A 79 -26.48 69.07 5.01
C LEU A 79 -26.91 70.25 5.93
N SER A 80 -26.20 70.40 7.04
CA SER A 80 -26.47 71.45 8.03
C SER A 80 -25.18 72.10 8.51
N HIS A 81 -25.27 73.35 9.01
CA HIS A 81 -24.14 74.11 9.51
C HIS A 81 -24.47 74.80 10.83
N PRO A 82 -24.63 74.07 11.96
CA PRO A 82 -24.91 74.70 13.24
C PRO A 82 -23.70 75.52 13.83
N SER A 83 -22.52 74.84 13.84
CA SER A 83 -21.20 75.50 14.24
C SER A 83 -20.07 74.93 13.35
N ARG A 84 -20.33 73.81 12.66
CA ARG A 84 -19.51 73.17 11.67
C ARG A 84 -20.43 72.56 10.63
N TRP A 85 -19.88 72.25 9.45
CA TRP A 85 -20.63 71.45 8.47
C TRP A 85 -20.95 70.09 9.03
N LYS A 86 -22.21 69.70 8.98
CA LYS A 86 -22.64 68.36 9.36
C LYS A 86 -23.38 67.71 8.16
N ILE A 87 -22.78 66.69 7.64
CA ILE A 87 -23.27 65.93 6.47
C ILE A 87 -23.67 64.57 6.97
N ASN A 88 -24.97 64.24 6.90
CA ASN A 88 -25.43 62.85 7.15
C ASN A 88 -26.00 62.29 5.86
N ILE A 89 -25.62 61.10 5.52
CA ILE A 89 -26.05 60.38 4.32
C ILE A 89 -26.61 59.02 4.77
N GLY A 90 -27.84 58.71 4.39
CA GLY A 90 -28.48 57.45 4.73
C GLY A 90 -27.83 56.30 3.97
N ALA A 91 -27.66 56.46 2.68
CA ALA A 91 -26.89 55.47 1.88
C ALA A 91 -26.06 56.15 0.78
N LEU A 92 -24.84 55.69 0.61
CA LEU A 92 -23.92 56.04 -0.47
C LEU A 92 -23.50 54.78 -1.20
N ASP A 93 -23.95 54.64 -2.45
CA ASP A 93 -23.59 53.55 -3.33
C ASP A 93 -22.51 54.03 -4.30
N LEU A 94 -21.33 53.47 -4.29
CA LEU A 94 -20.22 53.76 -5.18
C LEU A 94 -19.99 52.65 -6.17
N ASN A 95 -19.72 52.96 -7.42
CA ASN A 95 -19.41 51.98 -8.45
C ASN A 95 -18.02 52.28 -9.05
N SER A 96 -17.04 51.49 -8.61
CA SER A 96 -15.65 51.64 -9.07
C SER A 96 -15.44 51.32 -10.57
N ALA A 97 -16.28 50.50 -11.15
CA ALA A 97 -16.19 50.13 -12.56
C ALA A 97 -16.46 51.34 -13.48
N CYS A 98 -17.23 52.36 -13.03
CA CYS A 98 -17.50 53.56 -13.78
C CYS A 98 -16.37 54.60 -13.74
N LEU A 99 -15.42 54.50 -12.79
CA LEU A 99 -14.31 55.44 -12.67
C LEU A 99 -13.39 55.41 -13.88
N SER A 100 -13.22 54.28 -14.52
CA SER A 100 -12.40 54.12 -15.74
C SER A 100 -12.98 54.87 -16.94
N LYS A 101 -14.27 55.26 -16.93
CA LYS A 101 -14.94 56.00 -18.00
C LYS A 101 -14.81 57.53 -17.84
N ILE A 102 -14.27 58.01 -16.72
CA ILE A 102 -14.00 59.43 -16.54
C ILE A 102 -12.86 59.82 -17.51
N PRO A 103 -13.09 60.76 -18.44
CA PRO A 103 -12.01 61.17 -19.35
C PRO A 103 -10.82 61.74 -18.54
N ALA A 104 -9.61 61.33 -18.91
CA ALA A 104 -8.41 61.90 -18.33
C ALA A 104 -8.37 63.45 -18.61
N SER A 105 -8.34 64.26 -17.56
CA SER A 105 -8.18 65.68 -17.71
C SER A 105 -6.81 65.99 -18.35
N GLU A 106 -6.76 66.88 -19.33
CA GLU A 106 -5.48 67.40 -19.81
C GLU A 106 -4.69 67.99 -18.63
N PRO A 107 -3.41 67.67 -18.45
CA PRO A 107 -2.63 68.20 -17.35
C PRO A 107 -2.56 69.74 -17.45
N THR A 108 -3.22 70.39 -16.51
CA THR A 108 -3.10 71.83 -16.37
C THR A 108 -1.69 72.17 -15.87
N PRO A 109 -0.98 73.18 -16.40
CA PRO A 109 0.40 73.53 -16.02
C PRO A 109 0.54 74.17 -14.67
N ALA A 110 -0.45 74.12 -13.78
CA ALA A 110 -0.39 74.57 -12.43
C ALA A 110 0.43 73.63 -11.57
N ALA A 111 1.34 74.14 -10.75
CA ALA A 111 2.07 73.36 -9.78
C ALA A 111 1.10 72.55 -8.88
N PRO A 112 1.32 71.20 -8.67
CA PRO A 112 0.45 70.40 -7.82
C PRO A 112 0.40 70.97 -6.41
N ARG A 113 -0.80 71.07 -5.84
CA ARG A 113 -0.99 71.56 -4.46
C ARG A 113 -0.40 70.58 -3.46
N THR A 114 0.24 71.18 -2.44
CA THR A 114 0.77 70.36 -1.33
C THR A 114 -0.36 69.86 -0.44
N LEU A 115 -0.10 68.82 0.33
CA LEU A 115 -1.05 68.25 1.29
C LEU A 115 -1.52 69.29 2.29
N ALA A 116 -0.60 70.17 2.76
CA ALA A 116 -0.94 71.29 3.67
C ALA A 116 -1.90 72.32 3.05
N GLU A 117 -1.74 72.62 1.77
CA GLU A 117 -2.67 73.50 1.02
C GLU A 117 -4.05 72.86 0.87
N TRP A 118 -4.11 71.56 0.59
CA TRP A 118 -5.36 70.79 0.57
C TRP A 118 -6.05 70.75 1.91
N GLN A 119 -5.31 70.53 3.00
CA GLN A 119 -5.82 70.49 4.36
C GLN A 119 -6.37 71.86 4.79
N ALA A 120 -5.68 72.97 4.39
CA ALA A 120 -6.11 74.36 4.67
C ALA A 120 -7.44 74.74 4.03
N LEU A 121 -7.79 74.10 2.91
CA LEU A 121 -9.06 74.31 2.19
C LEU A 121 -10.23 73.52 2.84
N LEU A 122 -9.95 72.53 3.73
CA LEU A 122 -11.00 71.75 4.33
C LEU A 122 -11.83 72.51 5.30
N PRO A 123 -13.13 72.64 5.11
CA PRO A 123 -14.00 73.21 6.12
C PRO A 123 -14.15 72.28 7.31
N ASN A 124 -14.39 72.80 8.48
CA ASN A 124 -14.70 71.99 9.65
C ASN A 124 -15.98 71.18 9.39
N THR A 125 -15.83 69.90 9.10
CA THR A 125 -16.91 69.02 8.62
C THR A 125 -17.03 67.83 9.47
N TRP A 126 -18.21 67.38 9.79
CA TRP A 126 -18.59 66.09 10.31
C TRP A 126 -19.41 65.36 9.23
N LEU A 127 -18.89 64.26 8.77
CA LEU A 127 -19.56 63.40 7.80
C LEU A 127 -19.97 62.07 8.48
N ASN A 128 -21.22 61.71 8.27
CA ASN A 128 -21.74 60.36 8.69
C ASN A 128 -22.49 59.77 7.51
N ILE A 129 -22.09 58.58 7.14
CA ILE A 129 -22.72 57.73 6.11
C ILE A 129 -23.17 56.47 6.81
N ASP A 130 -24.49 56.24 6.90
CA ASP A 130 -24.99 55.07 7.64
C ASP A 130 -24.79 53.76 6.87
N ARG A 131 -24.85 53.81 5.55
CA ARG A 131 -24.54 52.69 4.68
C ARG A 131 -23.73 53.13 3.46
N LEU A 132 -22.48 52.71 3.43
CA LEU A 132 -21.59 52.83 2.29
C LEU A 132 -21.49 51.50 1.58
N THR A 133 -21.77 51.44 0.26
CA THR A 133 -21.59 50.27 -0.58
C THR A 133 -20.59 50.55 -1.68
N LEU A 134 -19.79 49.55 -2.04
CA LEU A 134 -18.77 49.69 -3.05
C LEU A 134 -18.88 48.52 -4.09
N SER A 135 -19.50 48.82 -5.22
CA SER A 135 -19.61 47.86 -6.35
C SER A 135 -18.32 47.80 -7.14
N PRO A 136 -17.86 46.63 -7.61
CA PRO A 136 -18.55 45.32 -7.63
C PRO A 136 -18.36 44.47 -6.38
N TRP A 137 -17.69 44.94 -5.34
CA TRP A 137 -17.35 44.17 -4.15
C TRP A 137 -18.56 44.03 -3.23
N GLN A 138 -19.29 42.93 -3.36
CA GLN A 138 -20.42 42.61 -2.52
C GLN A 138 -19.99 42.20 -1.10
N GLY A 139 -20.76 42.62 -0.10
CA GLY A 139 -20.53 42.28 1.31
C GLY A 139 -19.48 43.17 2.01
N TRP A 140 -19.04 44.26 1.37
CA TRP A 140 -18.19 45.31 1.97
C TRP A 140 -19.02 46.54 2.34
N GLU A 141 -20.21 46.31 2.80
CA GLU A 141 -21.11 47.38 3.27
C GLU A 141 -20.74 47.78 4.69
N GLY A 142 -20.82 49.07 4.97
CA GLY A 142 -20.50 49.50 6.31
C GLY A 142 -20.88 50.99 6.57
N LYS A 143 -20.69 51.41 7.80
CA LYS A 143 -20.89 52.75 8.25
C LYS A 143 -19.58 53.54 8.20
N LEU A 144 -19.60 54.76 7.62
CA LEU A 144 -18.46 55.66 7.59
C LEU A 144 -18.75 56.91 8.42
N THR A 145 -17.86 57.27 9.32
CA THR A 145 -17.85 58.56 9.99
C THR A 145 -16.53 59.28 9.77
N ALA A 146 -16.56 60.52 9.44
CA ALA A 146 -15.34 61.32 9.29
C ALA A 146 -15.47 62.67 9.97
N SER A 147 -14.40 63.10 10.63
CA SER A 147 -14.24 64.41 11.20
C SER A 147 -13.09 65.15 10.49
N LEU A 148 -13.40 66.13 9.69
CA LEU A 148 -12.46 66.87 8.86
C LEU A 148 -12.26 68.26 9.40
N THR A 149 -11.02 68.55 9.75
CA THR A 149 -10.59 69.91 10.12
C THR A 149 -9.28 70.22 9.41
N PRO A 150 -8.89 71.48 9.24
CA PRO A 150 -7.59 71.82 8.63
C PRO A 150 -6.37 71.19 9.30
N THR A 151 -6.46 70.88 10.61
CA THR A 151 -5.33 70.34 11.40
C THR A 151 -5.39 68.90 11.71
N LEU A 152 -6.59 68.27 11.62
CA LEU A 152 -6.83 66.88 11.94
C LEU A 152 -7.98 66.35 11.09
N GLN A 153 -7.72 65.27 10.39
CA GLN A 153 -8.72 64.47 9.68
C GLN A 153 -8.80 63.11 10.34
N GLU A 154 -9.98 62.72 10.81
CA GLU A 154 -10.23 61.36 11.39
C GLU A 154 -11.31 60.64 10.58
N ILE A 155 -11.06 59.45 10.20
CA ILE A 155 -11.97 58.61 9.45
C ILE A 155 -12.16 57.29 10.22
N VAL A 156 -13.41 56.90 10.40
CA VAL A 156 -13.77 55.62 10.99
C VAL A 156 -14.76 54.93 10.07
N TYR A 157 -14.39 53.78 9.62
CA TYR A 157 -15.26 52.89 8.85
C TYR A 157 -15.54 51.62 9.65
N HIS A 158 -16.76 51.16 9.68
CA HIS A 158 -17.16 49.96 10.37
C HIS A 158 -18.16 49.16 9.51
N GLY A 159 -17.74 47.99 9.04
CA GLY A 159 -18.53 47.02 8.31
C GLY A 159 -18.32 45.61 8.82
N ASP A 160 -19.12 44.67 8.36
CA ASP A 160 -19.07 43.29 8.85
C ASP A 160 -17.76 42.56 8.48
N LYS A 161 -17.23 42.86 7.29
CA LYS A 161 -15.98 42.25 6.80
C LYS A 161 -14.74 43.09 7.02
N PHE A 162 -14.90 44.41 7.21
CA PHE A 162 -13.78 45.32 7.28
C PHE A 162 -14.10 46.47 8.22
N SER A 163 -13.17 46.82 9.10
CA SER A 163 -13.20 48.08 9.84
C SER A 163 -11.89 48.81 9.72
N LEU A 164 -11.92 50.14 9.86
CA LEU A 164 -10.76 51.03 9.75
C LEU A 164 -10.94 52.23 10.61
N ARG A 165 -9.88 52.60 11.38
CA ARG A 165 -9.77 53.89 12.01
C ARG A 165 -8.44 54.56 11.64
N GLY A 166 -8.51 55.68 10.98
CA GLY A 166 -7.35 56.45 10.56
C GLY A 166 -7.41 57.90 11.02
N LYS A 167 -6.26 58.46 11.39
CA LYS A 167 -6.06 59.87 11.77
C LYS A 167 -4.91 60.47 10.98
N LEU A 168 -5.19 61.58 10.30
CA LEU A 168 -4.17 62.31 9.58
C LEU A 168 -3.97 63.69 10.26
N ARG A 169 -2.74 63.96 10.69
CA ARG A 169 -2.32 65.24 11.25
C ARG A 169 -1.11 65.80 10.49
N GLY A 170 -1.31 66.84 9.75
CA GLY A 170 -0.26 67.29 8.83
C GLY A 170 0.09 66.18 7.84
N ARG A 171 1.33 65.69 7.86
CA ARG A 171 1.78 64.56 7.01
C ARG A 171 1.74 63.21 7.70
N SER A 172 1.49 63.20 9.02
CA SER A 172 1.47 61.96 9.78
C SER A 172 0.08 61.31 9.73
N LEU A 173 -0.01 60.16 9.09
CA LEU A 173 -1.19 59.30 9.06
C LEU A 173 -0.98 58.13 10.04
N THR A 174 -1.84 58.04 11.05
CA THR A 174 -1.86 56.93 12.00
C THR A 174 -3.11 56.09 11.76
N VAL A 175 -2.92 54.83 11.58
CA VAL A 175 -3.98 53.80 11.44
C VAL A 175 -3.93 52.91 12.69
N THR A 176 -4.98 52.98 13.51
CA THR A 176 -4.97 52.33 14.83
C THR A 176 -5.82 51.08 14.95
N ASP A 177 -6.70 50.81 14.01
CA ASP A 177 -7.66 49.72 14.11
C ASP A 177 -8.15 49.38 12.70
N VAL A 178 -7.46 48.43 12.08
CA VAL A 178 -7.93 47.81 10.85
C VAL A 178 -8.19 46.35 11.17
N THR A 179 -9.41 45.88 10.92
CA THR A 179 -9.77 44.47 11.02
C THR A 179 -10.35 44.02 9.70
N LEU A 180 -9.90 42.88 9.22
CA LEU A 180 -10.34 42.26 7.97
C LEU A 180 -10.73 40.81 8.20
N HIS A 181 -11.99 40.45 7.96
CA HIS A 181 -12.50 39.10 8.07
C HIS A 181 -12.44 38.41 6.69
N LEU A 182 -11.55 37.44 6.54
CA LEU A 182 -11.41 36.63 5.34
C LEU A 182 -12.31 35.37 5.43
N PRO A 183 -12.90 34.91 4.31
CA PRO A 183 -13.92 33.84 4.32
C PRO A 183 -13.46 32.54 4.99
N ASP A 184 -12.20 32.14 4.83
CA ASP A 184 -11.65 30.88 5.30
C ASP A 184 -10.69 31.03 6.49
N ASN A 185 -10.64 32.19 7.10
CA ASN A 185 -9.73 32.44 8.21
C ASN A 185 -10.52 32.55 9.54
N PRO A 186 -10.23 31.72 10.55
CA PRO A 186 -10.95 31.71 11.82
C PRO A 186 -10.77 32.98 12.64
N GLN A 187 -9.70 33.74 12.37
CA GLN A 187 -9.43 35.00 13.06
C GLN A 187 -9.29 36.15 12.06
N PRO A 188 -9.75 37.37 12.41
CA PRO A 188 -9.57 38.51 11.54
C PRO A 188 -8.08 38.88 11.40
N VAL A 189 -7.73 39.46 10.25
CA VAL A 189 -6.45 40.14 10.08
C VAL A 189 -6.54 41.49 10.79
N GLU A 190 -5.67 41.74 11.74
CA GLU A 190 -5.54 43.01 12.45
C GLU A 190 -4.33 43.78 11.91
N LEU A 191 -4.49 45.08 11.66
CA LEU A 191 -3.40 45.91 11.18
C LEU A 191 -3.38 47.26 11.93
N VAL A 192 -2.19 47.67 12.32
CA VAL A 192 -1.90 49.00 12.85
C VAL A 192 -0.71 49.60 12.10
N GLY A 193 -0.67 50.94 11.95
CA GLY A 193 0.44 51.53 11.22
C GLY A 193 0.54 53.06 11.38
N GLU A 194 1.75 53.54 11.16
CA GLU A 194 2.09 54.96 11.13
C GLU A 194 2.81 55.28 9.81
N PHE A 195 2.36 56.35 9.16
CA PHE A 195 2.85 56.69 7.83
C PHE A 195 3.13 58.20 7.74
N THR A 196 4.18 58.55 7.04
CA THR A 196 4.49 59.95 6.67
C THR A 196 4.18 60.13 5.18
N LEU A 197 3.16 60.93 4.90
CA LEU A 197 2.74 61.21 3.52
C LEU A 197 3.72 62.16 2.81
N PRO A 198 3.84 62.10 1.47
CA PRO A 198 4.65 63.07 0.71
C PRO A 198 4.09 64.48 0.79
N LEU A 199 4.89 65.47 0.43
CA LEU A 199 4.49 66.83 0.41
C LEU A 199 3.33 67.14 -0.56
N VAL A 200 3.36 66.48 -1.71
CA VAL A 200 2.31 66.41 -2.71
C VAL A 200 1.67 65.04 -2.66
N PRO A 201 0.35 64.94 -2.52
CA PRO A 201 -0.33 63.67 -2.36
C PRO A 201 -0.47 62.87 -3.69
N ASP A 202 0.65 62.65 -4.38
CA ASP A 202 0.72 62.04 -5.69
C ASP A 202 1.48 60.67 -5.69
N GLY A 203 1.84 60.18 -4.49
CA GLY A 203 2.62 58.95 -4.37
C GLY A 203 2.36 58.20 -3.07
N LEU A 204 3.16 57.15 -2.88
CA LEU A 204 3.15 56.35 -1.65
C LEU A 204 3.70 57.14 -0.46
N PRO A 205 3.36 56.82 0.80
CA PRO A 205 3.98 57.40 1.96
C PRO A 205 5.51 57.31 1.93
N VAL A 206 6.19 58.41 2.27
CA VAL A 206 7.66 58.48 2.24
C VAL A 206 8.30 57.61 3.31
N GLN A 207 7.61 57.49 4.43
CA GLN A 207 8.02 56.64 5.54
C GLN A 207 6.79 55.95 6.10
N GLY A 208 6.93 54.70 6.51
CA GLY A 208 5.87 53.94 7.16
C GLY A 208 6.42 52.81 8.01
N HIS A 209 5.67 52.54 9.04
CA HIS A 209 5.82 51.36 9.89
C HIS A 209 4.44 50.79 10.12
N THR A 210 4.23 49.53 9.77
CA THR A 210 2.95 48.86 9.96
C THR A 210 3.15 47.41 10.41
N VAL A 211 2.30 46.98 11.32
CA VAL A 211 2.26 45.62 11.82
C VAL A 211 0.90 45.03 11.53
N ALA A 212 0.90 43.89 10.84
CA ALA A 212 -0.30 43.09 10.58
C ALA A 212 -0.21 41.76 11.32
N THR A 213 -1.27 41.44 12.06
CA THR A 213 -1.39 40.14 12.75
C THR A 213 -2.46 39.30 12.08
N PHE A 214 -2.11 38.11 11.72
CA PHE A 214 -3.05 37.17 11.06
C PHE A 214 -2.66 35.70 11.31
N THR A 215 -3.61 34.81 11.11
CA THR A 215 -3.36 33.37 11.15
C THR A 215 -3.02 32.82 9.77
N VAL A 216 -2.03 31.95 9.70
CA VAL A 216 -1.71 31.18 8.49
C VAL A 216 -2.24 29.77 8.67
N PRO A 217 -3.24 29.30 7.89
CA PRO A 217 -3.89 28.00 8.09
C PRO A 217 -2.93 26.80 8.11
N GLN A 218 -1.84 26.91 7.34
CA GLN A 218 -0.86 25.84 7.19
C GLN A 218 0.03 25.62 8.43
N ILE A 219 0.20 26.64 9.25
CA ILE A 219 1.03 26.57 10.47
C ILE A 219 0.22 26.71 11.76
N SER A 220 -1.08 27.02 11.66
CA SER A 220 -2.02 27.12 12.79
C SER A 220 -1.61 28.09 13.90
N THR A 221 -0.65 28.98 13.63
CA THR A 221 -0.13 29.99 14.57
C THR A 221 -0.44 31.39 14.11
N LEU A 222 -0.41 32.34 15.05
CA LEU A 222 -0.49 33.76 14.75
C LEU A 222 0.86 34.27 14.24
N VAL A 223 0.81 35.01 13.15
CA VAL A 223 1.98 35.65 12.53
C VAL A 223 1.86 37.14 12.62
N ASP A 224 2.93 37.79 13.03
CA ASP A 224 3.09 39.23 12.98
C ASP A 224 3.94 39.61 11.77
N ALA A 225 3.36 40.35 10.82
CA ALA A 225 4.05 40.88 9.66
C ALA A 225 4.34 42.39 9.88
N GLU A 226 5.59 42.73 10.04
CA GLU A 226 6.09 44.09 10.24
C GLU A 226 6.68 44.59 8.91
N LEU A 227 6.11 45.66 8.40
CA LEU A 227 6.58 46.36 7.21
C LEU A 227 7.05 47.76 7.59
N GLU A 228 8.35 47.96 7.42
CA GLU A 228 8.99 49.27 7.65
C GLU A 228 9.65 49.78 6.37
N TRP A 229 9.52 51.07 6.10
CA TRP A 229 10.23 51.70 4.99
C TRP A 229 10.51 53.17 5.23
N GLN A 230 11.56 53.61 4.58
CA GLN A 230 11.95 55.01 4.50
C GLN A 230 12.38 55.32 3.06
N ASP A 231 11.78 56.37 2.49
CA ASP A 231 11.97 56.77 1.09
C ASP A 231 11.67 55.62 0.12
N ASN A 232 12.66 55.13 -0.57
CA ASN A 232 12.53 54.11 -1.62
C ASN A 232 12.98 52.68 -1.21
N GLN A 233 13.21 52.47 0.07
CA GLN A 233 13.67 51.16 0.58
C GLN A 233 12.99 50.81 1.89
N GLY A 234 12.85 49.54 2.13
CA GLY A 234 12.25 49.05 3.35
C GLY A 234 12.49 47.56 3.56
N GLN A 235 11.85 47.06 4.58
CA GLN A 235 11.95 45.65 4.99
C GLN A 235 10.57 45.16 5.39
N LEU A 236 10.23 43.94 4.96
CA LEU A 236 9.07 43.19 5.47
C LEU A 236 9.61 41.98 6.26
N VAL A 237 9.29 41.94 7.53
CA VAL A 237 9.63 40.80 8.42
C VAL A 237 8.34 40.15 8.88
N MET A 238 8.26 38.84 8.76
CA MET A 238 7.15 38.06 9.33
C MET A 238 7.71 37.15 10.43
N ILE A 239 7.09 37.18 11.59
CA ILE A 239 7.52 36.47 12.79
C ILE A 239 6.37 35.61 13.27
N ASP A 240 6.68 34.33 13.55
CA ASP A 240 5.76 33.47 14.29
C ASP A 240 5.68 34.00 15.74
N ARG A 241 4.48 34.40 16.16
CA ARG A 241 4.26 34.99 17.48
C ARG A 241 4.51 34.00 18.63
N GLU A 242 4.30 32.72 18.42
CA GLU A 242 4.46 31.70 19.46
C GLU A 242 5.94 31.37 19.68
N SER A 243 6.67 31.08 18.60
CA SER A 243 8.09 30.72 18.66
C SER A 243 9.04 31.92 18.68
N GLY A 244 8.60 33.09 18.22
CA GLY A 244 9.45 34.29 18.01
C GLY A 244 10.44 34.12 16.84
N GLU A 245 10.31 33.09 16.03
CA GLU A 245 11.21 32.83 14.90
C GLU A 245 10.79 33.63 13.66
N PRO A 246 11.75 34.23 12.93
CA PRO A 246 11.45 34.89 11.68
C PRO A 246 11.10 33.88 10.59
N LEU A 247 9.91 34.00 10.02
CA LEU A 247 9.43 33.21 8.88
C LEU A 247 9.83 33.85 7.55
N LEU A 248 9.89 35.16 7.49
CA LEU A 248 10.19 35.95 6.29
C LEU A 248 10.96 37.21 6.66
N ASP A 249 11.97 37.54 5.87
CA ASP A 249 12.75 38.74 5.98
C ASP A 249 13.09 39.24 4.56
N LEU A 250 12.36 40.24 4.08
CA LEU A 250 12.41 40.71 2.70
C LEU A 250 12.85 42.20 2.68
N PRO A 251 14.13 42.49 2.56
CA PRO A 251 14.60 43.83 2.25
C PRO A 251 14.22 44.22 0.82
N TRP A 252 13.52 45.30 0.64
CA TRP A 252 13.05 45.76 -0.66
C TRP A 252 13.46 47.16 -1.01
N GLN A 253 13.54 47.41 -2.30
CA GLN A 253 13.80 48.74 -2.88
C GLN A 253 12.75 49.02 -3.94
N ILE A 254 12.29 50.27 -4.01
CA ILE A 254 11.32 50.72 -5.00
C ILE A 254 11.83 51.96 -5.73
N THR A 255 11.68 51.97 -7.03
CA THR A 255 11.89 53.14 -7.88
C THR A 255 10.65 53.33 -8.75
N PRO A 256 10.45 54.49 -9.42
CA PRO A 256 9.30 54.63 -10.30
C PRO A 256 9.20 53.57 -11.41
N GLN A 257 10.31 52.93 -11.81
CA GLN A 257 10.37 51.92 -12.86
C GLN A 257 10.40 50.48 -12.33
N GLN A 258 10.87 50.28 -11.08
CA GLN A 258 11.24 48.98 -10.61
C GLN A 258 11.01 48.79 -9.12
N PHE A 259 10.49 47.64 -8.74
CA PHE A 259 10.49 47.11 -7.40
C PHE A 259 11.43 45.89 -7.33
N THR A 260 12.30 45.85 -6.30
CA THR A 260 13.26 44.77 -6.12
C THR A 260 13.35 44.27 -4.70
N ILE A 261 13.50 42.94 -4.56
CA ILE A 261 13.98 42.24 -3.36
C ILE A 261 15.26 41.52 -3.75
N SER A 262 16.40 41.93 -3.21
CA SER A 262 17.69 41.41 -3.67
C SER A 262 18.21 40.26 -2.84
N ASP A 263 17.94 40.16 -1.56
CA ASP A 263 18.39 39.13 -0.65
C ASP A 263 17.34 38.78 0.42
N GLY A 264 16.12 38.51 -0.02
CA GLY A 264 15.06 38.04 0.86
C GLY A 264 15.39 36.71 1.47
N ARG A 265 15.06 36.52 2.73
CA ARG A 265 15.20 35.23 3.45
C ARG A 265 13.83 34.74 3.84
N TRP A 266 13.66 33.41 3.80
CA TRP A 266 12.41 32.83 4.24
C TRP A 266 12.67 31.46 4.92
N ARG A 267 11.78 31.12 5.83
CA ARG A 267 11.77 29.85 6.57
C ARG A 267 10.33 29.39 6.73
N TRP A 268 10.10 28.11 6.55
CA TRP A 268 8.77 27.51 6.62
C TRP A 268 8.85 26.07 7.10
N VAL A 269 7.84 25.57 7.80
CA VAL A 269 7.72 24.16 8.16
C VAL A 269 6.52 23.57 7.44
N GLN A 270 6.75 22.63 6.54
CA GLN A 270 5.68 21.96 5.79
C GLN A 270 5.64 20.48 6.18
N ALA A 271 4.52 20.04 6.77
CA ALA A 271 4.34 18.65 7.23
C ALA A 271 5.51 18.13 8.10
N GLY A 272 6.02 18.97 9.01
CA GLY A 272 7.16 18.66 9.88
C GLY A 272 8.54 18.79 9.23
N ILE A 273 8.62 19.11 7.93
CA ILE A 273 9.89 19.29 7.21
C ILE A 273 10.28 20.78 7.25
N PRO A 274 11.43 21.14 7.84
CA PRO A 274 11.90 22.53 7.84
C PRO A 274 12.44 22.91 6.46
N LEU A 275 11.84 23.93 5.88
CA LEU A 275 12.25 24.54 4.62
C LEU A 275 12.82 25.92 4.89
N SER A 276 13.86 26.31 4.19
CA SER A 276 14.44 27.65 4.27
C SER A 276 15.04 28.04 2.92
N GLY A 277 15.31 29.33 2.75
CA GLY A 277 15.95 29.76 1.52
C GLY A 277 16.11 31.24 1.38
N ARG A 278 16.47 31.65 0.17
CA ARG A 278 16.60 33.04 -0.26
C ARG A 278 15.65 33.33 -1.42
N LEU A 279 15.17 34.54 -1.50
CA LEU A 279 14.31 35.03 -2.55
C LEU A 279 14.90 36.32 -3.13
N GLY A 280 15.12 36.32 -4.43
CA GLY A 280 15.34 37.53 -5.23
C GLY A 280 14.13 37.75 -6.13
N LEU A 281 13.55 38.94 -6.10
CA LEU A 281 12.39 39.32 -6.89
C LEU A 281 12.65 40.66 -7.56
N LYS A 282 12.22 40.80 -8.81
CA LYS A 282 12.28 42.05 -9.57
C LYS A 282 10.96 42.26 -10.31
N ILE A 283 10.37 43.39 -10.18
CA ILE A 283 9.15 43.80 -10.89
C ILE A 283 9.45 45.09 -11.63
N ASP A 284 9.53 45.01 -12.96
CA ASP A 284 9.68 46.19 -13.84
C ASP A 284 8.31 46.77 -14.18
N ASN A 285 8.25 48.09 -14.38
CA ASN A 285 7.05 48.86 -14.82
C ASN A 285 5.84 48.73 -13.88
N TRP A 286 6.05 48.50 -12.61
CA TRP A 286 5.01 48.21 -11.62
C TRP A 286 3.96 49.36 -11.50
N GLN A 287 4.35 50.62 -11.73
CA GLN A 287 3.43 51.75 -11.71
C GLN A 287 2.43 51.78 -12.88
N GLN A 288 2.73 51.07 -13.97
CA GLN A 288 1.86 51.01 -15.15
C GLN A 288 0.74 49.97 -15.02
N GLY A 289 0.58 49.39 -13.79
CA GLY A 289 -0.43 48.39 -13.49
C GLY A 289 0.02 46.98 -13.80
N THR A 290 -0.74 46.01 -13.30
CA THR A 290 -0.44 44.56 -13.41
C THR A 290 -0.35 44.06 -14.85
N GLU A 291 -1.04 44.78 -15.77
CA GLU A 291 -1.04 44.43 -17.20
C GLU A 291 0.30 44.68 -17.89
N LYS A 292 1.09 45.61 -17.40
CA LYS A 292 2.40 46.00 -17.99
C LYS A 292 3.58 45.66 -17.08
N ALA A 293 3.33 45.26 -15.86
CA ALA A 293 4.38 44.85 -14.95
C ALA A 293 5.02 43.53 -15.40
N ILE A 294 6.35 43.50 -15.40
CA ILE A 294 7.14 42.33 -15.73
C ILE A 294 7.80 41.83 -14.48
N VAL A 295 7.45 40.58 -14.09
CA VAL A 295 7.95 39.94 -12.90
C VAL A 295 9.04 38.95 -13.25
N SER A 296 10.13 38.96 -12.51
CA SER A 296 11.20 37.96 -12.60
C SER A 296 11.84 37.73 -11.24
N GLY A 297 12.37 36.53 -11.03
CA GLY A 297 13.03 36.25 -9.77
C GLY A 297 13.62 34.85 -9.68
N ARG A 298 14.22 34.64 -8.53
CA ARG A 298 14.84 33.37 -8.18
C ARG A 298 14.62 33.09 -6.69
N MET A 299 14.20 31.89 -6.39
CA MET A 299 14.01 31.40 -5.02
C MET A 299 14.79 30.11 -4.82
N ASN A 300 15.58 30.07 -3.76
CA ASN A 300 16.23 28.83 -3.33
C ASN A 300 15.41 28.18 -2.23
N VAL A 301 15.35 26.86 -2.24
CA VAL A 301 14.71 26.05 -1.22
C VAL A 301 15.73 25.08 -0.68
N LEU A 302 15.96 25.11 0.61
CA LEU A 302 16.86 24.24 1.32
C LEU A 302 16.07 23.50 2.41
N THR A 303 16.32 22.23 2.57
CA THR A 303 15.86 21.46 3.72
C THR A 303 17.01 20.63 4.28
N GLN A 304 17.09 20.56 5.59
CA GLN A 304 18.08 19.75 6.30
C GLN A 304 17.49 19.34 7.66
N GLY A 305 17.26 18.06 7.83
CA GLY A 305 16.70 17.48 9.05
C GLY A 305 16.67 15.97 8.99
N ASP A 306 16.06 15.35 9.99
CA ASP A 306 15.94 13.90 10.08
C ASP A 306 15.09 13.31 8.92
N ALA A 307 14.16 14.08 8.38
CA ALA A 307 13.35 13.71 7.23
C ALA A 307 14.11 13.71 5.88
N GLY A 308 15.37 14.24 5.84
CA GLY A 308 16.18 14.27 4.64
C GLY A 308 16.88 15.60 4.40
N LYS A 309 17.59 15.66 3.28
CA LYS A 309 18.31 16.86 2.81
C LYS A 309 17.87 17.20 1.40
N GLY A 310 17.62 18.48 1.13
CA GLY A 310 17.21 18.92 -0.20
C GLY A 310 17.71 20.31 -0.53
N ASN A 311 17.95 20.51 -1.82
CA ASN A 311 18.28 21.81 -2.38
C ASN A 311 17.55 21.96 -3.72
N ALA A 312 16.77 23.00 -3.84
CA ALA A 312 16.07 23.32 -5.08
C ALA A 312 16.19 24.81 -5.39
N VAL A 313 16.13 25.13 -6.67
CA VAL A 313 16.12 26.50 -7.17
C VAL A 313 14.94 26.65 -8.11
N LEU A 314 14.05 27.57 -7.76
CA LEU A 314 12.99 28.04 -8.61
C LEU A 314 13.40 29.36 -9.25
N THR A 315 13.44 29.42 -10.57
CA THR A 315 13.55 30.65 -11.33
C THR A 315 12.23 30.92 -12.02
N PHE A 316 11.80 32.16 -12.04
CA PHE A 316 10.56 32.59 -12.69
C PHE A 316 10.73 33.91 -13.43
N GLY A 317 10.05 34.04 -14.54
CA GLY A 317 10.13 35.21 -15.42
C GLY A 317 11.40 35.29 -16.30
N PRO A 318 11.57 36.44 -17.00
CA PRO A 318 10.65 37.55 -17.05
C PRO A 318 9.28 37.16 -17.64
N GLY A 319 8.22 37.60 -16.99
CA GLY A 319 6.85 37.32 -17.38
C GLY A 319 5.83 38.20 -16.73
N LYS A 320 4.59 38.06 -17.15
CA LYS A 320 3.46 38.84 -16.69
C LYS A 320 2.64 38.07 -15.67
N LEU A 321 2.28 38.73 -14.58
CA LEU A 321 1.31 38.26 -13.60
C LEU A 321 0.15 39.25 -13.58
N SER A 322 -1.05 38.77 -13.93
CA SER A 322 -2.25 39.63 -14.02
C SER A 322 -3.45 38.90 -13.44
N MET A 323 -4.41 39.69 -12.94
CA MET A 323 -5.71 39.18 -12.54
C MET A 323 -6.52 38.58 -13.72
N ASP A 324 -6.23 39.02 -14.96
CA ASP A 324 -6.95 38.57 -16.14
C ASP A 324 -6.20 37.44 -16.88
N ASN A 325 -4.92 37.67 -17.17
CA ASN A 325 -4.14 36.68 -17.92
C ASN A 325 -2.64 36.80 -17.61
N SER A 326 -2.12 35.79 -16.93
CA SER A 326 -0.70 35.65 -16.62
C SER A 326 0.04 34.89 -17.70
N ALA A 327 1.31 35.20 -17.89
CA ALA A 327 2.22 34.49 -18.76
C ALA A 327 3.63 34.57 -18.18
N MET A 328 4.01 33.59 -17.34
CA MET A 328 5.28 33.60 -16.63
C MET A 328 5.99 32.26 -16.80
N PRO A 329 7.13 32.22 -17.50
CA PRO A 329 7.95 31.03 -17.54
C PRO A 329 8.56 30.77 -16.17
N MET A 330 8.61 29.49 -15.78
CA MET A 330 9.16 29.03 -14.49
C MET A 330 10.06 27.83 -14.71
N GLN A 331 11.06 27.67 -13.89
CA GLN A 331 11.90 26.48 -13.89
C GLN A 331 12.28 26.12 -12.46
N LEU A 332 11.86 24.94 -12.02
CA LEU A 332 12.34 24.32 -10.79
C LEU A 332 13.43 23.31 -11.13
N THR A 333 14.59 23.45 -10.48
CA THR A 333 15.66 22.45 -10.51
C THR A 333 16.04 22.15 -9.09
N GLY A 334 16.17 20.85 -8.78
CA GLY A 334 16.51 20.48 -7.40
C GLY A 334 16.94 19.03 -7.25
N ILE A 335 17.50 18.80 -6.09
CA ILE A 335 17.87 17.47 -5.60
C ILE A 335 17.40 17.33 -4.16
N ALA A 336 16.76 16.23 -3.85
CA ALA A 336 16.39 15.86 -2.49
C ALA A 336 16.92 14.46 -2.18
N LYS A 337 17.36 14.26 -0.95
CA LYS A 337 17.90 13.00 -0.47
C LYS A 337 17.22 12.63 0.83
N GLN A 338 16.63 11.45 0.87
CA GLN A 338 16.04 10.87 2.06
C GLN A 338 16.56 9.45 2.22
N ASN A 339 17.30 9.20 3.29
CA ASN A 339 18.04 7.95 3.45
C ASN A 339 18.94 7.71 2.21
N ASP A 340 18.82 6.56 1.59
CA ASP A 340 19.54 6.21 0.38
C ASP A 340 18.83 6.61 -0.92
N LEU A 341 17.59 7.12 -0.83
CA LEU A 341 16.82 7.57 -1.99
C LEU A 341 17.17 9.00 -2.37
N THR A 342 17.47 9.23 -3.64
CA THR A 342 17.75 10.55 -4.19
C THR A 342 16.74 10.91 -5.27
N LEU A 343 16.07 12.03 -5.11
CA LEU A 343 15.13 12.62 -6.08
C LEU A 343 15.79 13.78 -6.81
N TYR A 344 15.70 13.81 -8.12
CA TYR A 344 16.14 14.90 -8.99
C TYR A 344 14.94 15.50 -9.70
N ALA A 345 14.84 16.82 -9.68
CA ALA A 345 13.80 17.57 -10.35
C ALA A 345 14.41 18.53 -11.39
N LYS A 346 13.87 18.52 -12.61
CA LYS A 346 14.06 19.55 -13.61
C LYS A 346 12.72 19.82 -14.25
N LEU A 347 12.05 20.87 -13.82
CA LEU A 347 10.67 21.16 -14.13
C LEU A 347 10.53 22.54 -14.77
N PRO A 348 10.83 22.69 -16.07
CA PRO A 348 10.42 23.87 -16.82
C PRO A 348 8.90 23.88 -16.94
N ALA A 349 8.30 25.04 -16.69
CA ALA A 349 6.85 25.23 -16.75
C ALA A 349 6.50 26.64 -17.16
N THR A 350 5.25 26.88 -17.50
CA THR A 350 4.70 28.22 -17.73
C THR A 350 3.43 28.39 -16.88
N LEU A 351 3.40 29.43 -16.09
CA LEU A 351 2.20 29.85 -15.38
C LEU A 351 1.36 30.68 -16.33
N THR A 352 0.11 30.29 -16.52
CA THR A 352 -0.88 30.93 -17.38
C THR A 352 -2.21 31.09 -16.64
N GLY A 353 -3.17 31.83 -17.23
CA GLY A 353 -4.47 32.09 -16.63
C GLY A 353 -4.45 33.29 -15.70
N SER A 354 -5.56 33.54 -15.00
CA SER A 354 -5.65 34.61 -14.02
C SER A 354 -4.96 34.22 -12.70
N LEU A 355 -4.59 35.18 -11.89
CA LEU A 355 -4.11 34.86 -10.53
C LEU A 355 -5.17 34.23 -9.63
N ALA A 356 -6.46 34.41 -9.96
CA ALA A 356 -7.56 33.74 -9.27
C ALA A 356 -7.80 32.27 -9.76
N ASP A 357 -7.38 31.96 -11.00
CA ASP A 357 -7.44 30.62 -11.57
C ASP A 357 -6.13 30.33 -12.34
N PRO A 358 -5.04 30.08 -11.62
CA PRO A 358 -3.73 29.85 -12.21
C PRO A 358 -3.62 28.43 -12.78
N ARG A 359 -2.95 28.34 -13.94
CA ARG A 359 -2.61 27.07 -14.58
C ARG A 359 -1.10 26.99 -14.79
N LEU A 360 -0.45 26.08 -14.11
CA LEU A 360 0.98 25.77 -14.26
C LEU A 360 1.14 24.60 -15.25
N ALA A 361 1.54 24.90 -16.48
CA ALA A 361 1.75 23.88 -17.52
C ALA A 361 3.24 23.52 -17.65
N PHE A 362 3.58 22.25 -17.46
CA PHE A 362 4.95 21.77 -17.61
C PHE A 362 5.35 21.72 -19.10
N ALA A 363 6.50 22.32 -19.38
CA ALA A 363 7.06 22.43 -20.72
C ALA A 363 7.83 21.14 -21.11
N PRO A 364 8.17 20.99 -22.41
CA PRO A 364 9.04 19.91 -22.86
C PRO A 364 10.35 19.85 -22.06
N GLY A 365 10.75 18.64 -21.66
CA GLY A 365 11.92 18.42 -20.81
C GLY A 365 11.64 18.46 -19.31
N ALA A 366 10.41 18.67 -18.89
CA ALA A 366 10.02 18.51 -17.49
C ALA A 366 10.12 17.05 -17.08
N LEU A 367 10.94 16.79 -16.08
CA LEU A 367 11.29 15.44 -15.63
C LEU A 367 11.59 15.40 -14.14
N LEU A 368 10.95 14.48 -13.44
CA LEU A 368 11.38 13.99 -12.14
C LEU A 368 12.12 12.65 -12.32
N ARG A 369 13.17 12.44 -11.55
CA ARG A 369 13.92 11.18 -11.52
C ARG A 369 14.25 10.83 -10.09
N SER A 370 14.18 9.55 -9.75
CA SER A 370 14.73 9.08 -8.49
C SER A 370 15.58 7.83 -8.68
N ARG A 371 16.50 7.63 -7.73
CA ARG A 371 17.36 6.44 -7.64
C ARG A 371 17.78 6.22 -6.21
N GLY A 372 18.12 4.98 -5.88
CA GLY A 372 18.62 4.60 -4.56
C GLY A 372 17.87 3.42 -3.98
N ARG A 373 18.08 3.16 -2.71
CA ARG A 373 17.51 2.02 -2.00
C ARG A 373 16.26 2.44 -1.24
N ILE A 374 15.18 1.66 -1.40
CA ILE A 374 13.93 1.87 -0.63
C ILE A 374 13.95 1.01 0.63
N ILE A 375 14.32 -0.26 0.48
CA ILE A 375 14.52 -1.23 1.56
C ILE A 375 15.85 -1.94 1.33
N ASP A 376 16.36 -2.65 2.30
CA ASP A 376 17.72 -3.20 2.26
C ASP A 376 18.00 -4.07 1.03
N SER A 377 17.01 -4.81 0.54
CA SER A 377 17.16 -5.69 -0.63
C SER A 377 16.75 -5.04 -1.95
N LEU A 378 15.86 -4.04 -1.97
CA LEU A 378 15.32 -3.44 -3.19
C LEU A 378 16.02 -2.13 -3.55
N ASN A 379 16.76 -2.16 -4.63
CA ASN A 379 17.45 -1.00 -5.19
C ASN A 379 16.72 -0.48 -6.43
N ILE A 380 16.41 0.80 -6.43
CA ILE A 380 15.90 1.52 -7.59
C ILE A 380 17.07 2.04 -8.41
N ASP A 381 17.27 1.48 -9.57
CA ASP A 381 18.26 1.97 -10.52
C ASP A 381 17.87 3.32 -11.09
N GLU A 382 16.59 3.43 -11.47
CA GLU A 382 16.02 4.67 -11.95
C GLU A 382 14.48 4.63 -11.97
N VAL A 383 13.85 5.67 -11.43
CA VAL A 383 12.46 6.02 -11.75
C VAL A 383 12.45 7.32 -12.52
N ARG A 384 11.69 7.39 -13.59
CA ARG A 384 11.45 8.59 -14.40
C ARG A 384 9.98 8.92 -14.45
N TRP A 385 9.65 10.18 -14.17
CA TRP A 385 8.31 10.75 -14.36
C TRP A 385 8.41 11.90 -15.36
N PRO A 386 8.24 11.66 -16.65
CA PRO A 386 8.10 12.73 -17.66
C PRO A 386 6.81 13.50 -17.41
N LEU A 387 6.91 14.81 -17.22
CA LEU A 387 5.77 15.69 -16.92
C LEU A 387 5.44 16.66 -18.06
N ALA A 388 6.10 16.55 -19.19
CA ALA A 388 5.83 17.40 -20.35
C ALA A 388 4.36 17.32 -20.79
N GLY A 389 3.66 18.47 -20.83
CA GLY A 389 2.25 18.56 -21.16
C GLY A 389 1.28 18.28 -20.01
N VAL A 390 1.80 18.02 -18.79
CA VAL A 390 0.99 17.99 -17.57
C VAL A 390 0.77 19.41 -17.09
N ALA A 391 -0.42 19.71 -16.63
CA ALA A 391 -0.77 20.99 -16.03
C ALA A 391 -1.33 20.81 -14.62
N LEU A 392 -0.95 21.71 -13.73
CA LEU A 392 -1.51 21.83 -12.40
C LEU A 392 -2.48 23.02 -12.39
N THR A 393 -3.68 22.80 -11.89
CA THR A 393 -4.73 23.80 -11.69
C THR A 393 -5.22 23.77 -10.25
N LEU A 394 -6.03 24.70 -9.84
CA LEU A 394 -6.69 24.68 -8.52
C LEU A 394 -7.63 23.46 -8.38
N ASN A 395 -8.14 22.96 -9.50
CA ASN A 395 -9.07 21.82 -9.54
C ASN A 395 -8.35 20.47 -9.62
N GLY A 396 -7.02 20.47 -9.78
CA GLY A 396 -6.24 19.23 -9.83
C GLY A 396 -5.23 19.16 -10.97
N ILE A 397 -4.85 17.95 -11.30
CA ILE A 397 -3.83 17.63 -12.32
C ILE A 397 -4.52 17.28 -13.63
N ASP A 398 -4.10 17.92 -14.71
CA ASP A 398 -4.50 17.61 -16.09
C ASP A 398 -3.31 17.10 -16.90
N GLY A 399 -3.56 16.17 -17.81
CA GLY A 399 -2.58 15.74 -18.80
C GLY A 399 -2.16 14.30 -18.68
N ARG A 400 -1.06 13.95 -19.34
CA ARG A 400 -0.55 12.59 -19.42
C ARG A 400 0.46 12.34 -18.32
N LEU A 401 0.09 11.48 -17.35
CA LEU A 401 0.96 11.04 -16.27
C LEU A 401 1.66 9.74 -16.67
N GLN A 402 2.97 9.75 -16.64
CA GLN A 402 3.80 8.61 -16.99
C GLN A 402 4.84 8.33 -15.91
N ALA A 403 5.14 7.06 -15.71
CA ALA A 403 6.27 6.62 -14.88
C ALA A 403 6.97 5.42 -15.54
N ILE A 404 8.28 5.39 -15.43
CA ILE A 404 9.12 4.27 -15.85
C ILE A 404 10.01 3.95 -14.66
N LEU A 405 9.85 2.75 -14.12
CA LEU A 405 10.63 2.23 -13.00
C LEU A 405 11.55 1.13 -13.51
N ARG A 406 12.83 1.24 -13.19
CA ARG A 406 13.82 0.15 -13.27
C ARG A 406 14.39 -0.09 -11.90
N ALA A 407 14.35 -1.33 -11.48
CA ALA A 407 14.81 -1.71 -10.16
C ALA A 407 15.36 -3.13 -10.19
N HIS A 408 16.21 -3.44 -9.24
CA HIS A 408 16.69 -4.78 -8.99
C HIS A 408 16.67 -5.09 -7.49
N GLU A 409 16.43 -6.34 -7.20
CA GLU A 409 16.54 -6.91 -5.88
C GLU A 409 17.62 -7.99 -5.94
N GLN A 410 18.53 -8.01 -4.96
CA GLN A 410 19.78 -8.80 -5.02
C GLN A 410 19.55 -10.30 -5.21
N GLU A 411 18.51 -10.83 -4.60
CA GLU A 411 18.18 -12.26 -4.66
C GLU A 411 17.10 -12.57 -5.70
N MET A 412 16.19 -11.63 -5.96
CA MET A 412 14.99 -11.83 -6.75
C MET A 412 15.19 -11.50 -8.23
N GLY A 413 16.07 -10.55 -8.56
CA GLY A 413 16.38 -10.18 -9.94
C GLY A 413 15.98 -8.76 -10.30
N ASP A 414 16.03 -8.45 -11.59
CA ASP A 414 15.77 -7.13 -12.18
C ASP A 414 14.39 -7.06 -12.84
N PHE A 415 13.79 -5.87 -12.81
CA PHE A 415 12.50 -5.63 -13.43
C PHE A 415 12.33 -4.19 -13.93
N THR A 416 11.45 -4.05 -14.91
CA THR A 416 11.04 -2.76 -15.45
C THR A 416 9.53 -2.67 -15.44
N LEU A 417 9.00 -1.56 -14.88
CA LEU A 417 7.57 -1.26 -14.87
C LEU A 417 7.30 0.07 -15.57
N HIS A 418 6.24 0.12 -16.32
CA HIS A 418 5.74 1.30 -17.02
C HIS A 418 4.33 1.63 -16.54
N LEU A 419 4.09 2.90 -16.31
CA LEU A 419 2.77 3.46 -16.05
C LEU A 419 2.52 4.56 -17.07
N ASP A 420 1.36 4.56 -17.70
CA ASP A 420 0.94 5.58 -18.66
C ASP A 420 -0.56 5.84 -18.51
N GLY A 421 -0.92 7.07 -18.24
CA GLY A 421 -2.30 7.41 -17.98
C GLY A 421 -2.62 8.86 -18.32
N ARG A 422 -3.90 9.19 -18.28
CA ARG A 422 -4.40 10.55 -18.49
C ARG A 422 -5.23 10.99 -17.29
N ALA A 423 -4.85 12.13 -16.76
CA ALA A 423 -5.54 12.80 -15.67
C ALA A 423 -6.42 13.94 -16.24
N SER A 424 -7.55 14.17 -15.59
CA SER A 424 -8.46 15.28 -15.85
C SER A 424 -9.01 15.79 -14.53
N ASN A 425 -8.61 17.00 -14.12
CA ASN A 425 -8.90 17.61 -12.83
C ASN A 425 -8.65 16.65 -11.65
N PHE A 426 -7.58 15.86 -11.74
CA PHE A 426 -7.34 14.76 -10.82
C PHE A 426 -6.73 15.25 -9.49
N LEU A 427 -7.44 14.92 -8.42
CA LEU A 427 -6.98 14.91 -7.03
C LEU A 427 -7.38 13.56 -6.40
N PRO A 428 -6.79 13.15 -5.28
CA PRO A 428 -7.09 11.85 -4.67
C PRO A 428 -8.55 11.57 -4.34
N ASP A 429 -9.39 12.60 -4.21
CA ASP A 429 -10.82 12.49 -3.88
C ASP A 429 -11.72 13.22 -4.87
N ASN A 430 -11.17 13.64 -6.00
CA ASN A 430 -11.90 14.36 -7.04
C ASN A 430 -11.27 14.15 -8.41
N GLY A 431 -12.08 14.18 -9.47
CA GLY A 431 -11.63 14.10 -10.85
C GLY A 431 -11.35 12.68 -11.33
N LEU A 432 -10.63 12.57 -12.42
CA LEU A 432 -10.44 11.31 -13.12
C LEU A 432 -8.97 11.11 -13.51
N TRP A 433 -8.44 9.93 -13.16
CA TRP A 433 -7.17 9.44 -13.71
C TRP A 433 -7.36 8.03 -14.27
N GLN A 434 -7.19 7.87 -15.58
CA GLN A 434 -7.20 6.59 -16.26
C GLN A 434 -5.79 6.19 -16.62
N TRP A 435 -5.40 4.95 -16.34
CA TRP A 435 -4.05 4.47 -16.59
C TRP A 435 -4.01 3.04 -17.13
N ARG A 436 -2.90 2.74 -17.78
CA ARG A 436 -2.45 1.40 -18.08
C ARG A 436 -1.04 1.22 -17.52
N TYR A 437 -0.73 0.02 -17.15
CA TYR A 437 0.59 -0.35 -16.70
C TYR A 437 1.02 -1.64 -17.38
N TRP A 438 2.31 -1.80 -17.52
CA TRP A 438 2.92 -3.03 -18.02
C TRP A 438 4.34 -3.09 -17.52
N GLY A 439 4.88 -4.33 -17.46
CA GLY A 439 6.24 -4.54 -17.04
C GLY A 439 6.66 -5.97 -17.26
N GLU A 440 7.94 -6.16 -17.10
CA GLU A 440 8.57 -7.47 -17.17
C GLU A 440 9.78 -7.50 -16.25
N GLY A 441 10.18 -8.68 -15.85
CA GLY A 441 11.34 -8.89 -15.03
C GLY A 441 11.77 -10.35 -15.00
N ASN A 442 12.96 -10.55 -14.42
CA ASN A 442 13.51 -11.87 -14.17
C ASN A 442 13.35 -12.19 -12.69
N PHE A 443 12.99 -13.42 -12.39
CA PHE A 443 12.93 -13.94 -11.03
C PHE A 443 14.04 -14.99 -10.87
N THR A 444 15.17 -14.55 -10.36
CA THR A 444 16.42 -15.34 -10.31
C THR A 444 16.29 -16.69 -9.59
N PRO A 445 15.62 -16.78 -8.41
CA PRO A 445 15.52 -18.04 -7.68
C PRO A 445 14.84 -19.16 -8.47
N MET A 446 13.93 -18.79 -9.36
CA MET A 446 13.16 -19.77 -10.18
C MET A 446 13.58 -19.76 -11.65
N GLN A 447 14.59 -18.98 -12.03
CA GLN A 447 15.02 -18.79 -13.41
C GLN A 447 13.86 -18.52 -14.36
N ALA A 448 12.90 -17.73 -13.91
CA ALA A 448 11.66 -17.44 -14.61
C ALA A 448 11.59 -15.99 -15.03
N ARG A 449 11.01 -15.72 -16.20
CA ARG A 449 10.57 -14.37 -16.59
C ARG A 449 9.12 -14.18 -16.18
N TRP A 450 8.83 -13.03 -15.62
CA TRP A 450 7.46 -12.63 -15.34
C TRP A 450 7.08 -11.38 -16.12
N ASP A 451 5.82 -11.25 -16.39
CA ASP A 451 5.22 -10.06 -16.97
C ASP A 451 4.01 -9.59 -16.16
N VAL A 452 3.67 -8.34 -16.31
CA VAL A 452 2.45 -7.76 -15.78
C VAL A 452 1.90 -6.73 -16.76
N ALA A 453 0.60 -6.73 -16.95
CA ALA A 453 -0.09 -5.70 -17.73
C ALA A 453 -1.50 -5.49 -17.18
N GLY A 454 -2.01 -4.27 -17.31
CA GLY A 454 -3.36 -3.97 -16.87
C GLY A 454 -3.77 -2.54 -17.13
N ARG A 455 -5.01 -2.26 -16.75
CA ARG A 455 -5.64 -0.94 -16.85
C ARG A 455 -6.46 -0.66 -15.60
N GLY A 456 -6.59 0.60 -15.29
CA GLY A 456 -7.43 1.04 -14.20
C GLY A 456 -7.85 2.49 -14.33
N GLU A 457 -8.73 2.88 -13.44
CA GLU A 457 -9.12 4.27 -13.29
C GLU A 457 -9.30 4.64 -11.82
N TRP A 458 -9.04 5.88 -11.51
CA TRP A 458 -9.35 6.49 -10.25
C TRP A 458 -10.29 7.66 -10.53
N ARG A 459 -11.52 7.48 -10.12
CA ARG A 459 -12.59 8.46 -10.31
C ARG A 459 -13.14 8.87 -8.95
N ASP A 460 -12.92 10.10 -8.57
CA ASP A 460 -13.32 10.64 -7.27
C ASP A 460 -12.82 9.74 -6.12
N SER A 461 -13.69 9.22 -5.30
CA SER A 461 -13.34 8.30 -4.21
C SER A 461 -13.17 6.82 -4.63
N VAL A 462 -13.36 6.48 -5.91
CA VAL A 462 -13.35 5.10 -6.41
C VAL A 462 -12.09 4.80 -7.20
N ILE A 463 -11.35 3.77 -6.79
CA ILE A 463 -10.27 3.17 -7.57
C ILE A 463 -10.76 1.86 -8.16
N GLU A 464 -10.67 1.73 -9.47
CA GLU A 464 -11.03 0.52 -10.19
C GLU A 464 -9.87 0.00 -11.03
N LEU A 465 -9.48 -1.25 -10.80
CA LEU A 465 -8.58 -1.98 -11.67
C LEU A 465 -9.44 -2.84 -12.60
N SER A 466 -9.57 -2.41 -13.85
CA SER A 466 -10.44 -3.05 -14.83
C SER A 466 -9.79 -4.24 -15.53
N GLU A 467 -8.47 -4.22 -15.67
CA GLU A 467 -7.70 -5.30 -16.29
C GLU A 467 -6.42 -5.55 -15.49
N LEU A 468 -6.12 -6.82 -15.26
CA LEU A 468 -4.84 -7.30 -14.74
C LEU A 468 -4.53 -8.64 -15.40
N SER A 469 -3.34 -8.75 -15.94
CA SER A 469 -2.74 -10.02 -16.34
C SER A 469 -1.30 -10.02 -15.86
N THR A 470 -0.93 -11.03 -15.10
CA THR A 470 0.46 -11.23 -14.65
C THR A 470 0.75 -12.71 -14.56
N GLY A 471 1.98 -13.08 -14.82
CA GLY A 471 2.37 -14.46 -14.75
C GLY A 471 3.83 -14.69 -15.09
N PHE A 472 4.20 -15.96 -15.12
CA PHE A 472 5.53 -16.43 -15.49
C PHE A 472 5.46 -17.18 -16.82
N ASP A 473 6.53 -17.15 -17.60
CA ASP A 473 6.68 -17.99 -18.77
C ASP A 473 6.81 -19.46 -18.37
N GLN A 474 7.54 -19.75 -17.33
CA GLN A 474 7.65 -21.03 -16.65
C GLN A 474 8.09 -20.79 -15.21
N LEU A 475 7.72 -21.67 -14.31
CA LEU A 475 8.09 -21.58 -12.92
C LEU A 475 8.81 -22.86 -12.51
N LYS A 476 10.08 -22.75 -12.12
CA LYS A 476 10.88 -23.86 -11.59
C LYS A 476 11.29 -23.55 -10.16
N TYR A 477 10.81 -24.35 -9.23
CA TYR A 477 11.16 -24.21 -7.82
C TYR A 477 11.46 -25.57 -7.20
N GLY A 478 12.74 -25.82 -6.92
CA GLY A 478 13.19 -27.10 -6.44
C GLY A 478 12.78 -28.23 -7.41
N THR A 479 11.90 -29.08 -6.95
CA THR A 479 11.39 -30.25 -7.68
C THR A 479 10.13 -29.96 -8.51
N LEU A 480 9.58 -28.75 -8.43
CA LEU A 480 8.34 -28.35 -9.07
C LEU A 480 8.61 -27.55 -10.34
N HIS A 481 7.94 -27.92 -11.43
CA HIS A 481 7.95 -27.17 -12.68
C HIS A 481 6.51 -26.91 -13.14
N ALA A 482 6.04 -25.69 -13.01
CA ALA A 482 4.73 -25.24 -13.47
C ALA A 482 4.85 -24.55 -14.84
N SER A 483 4.01 -24.94 -15.78
CA SER A 483 3.94 -24.38 -17.12
C SER A 483 3.06 -23.13 -17.13
N ALA A 484 3.63 -22.00 -17.55
CA ALA A 484 2.97 -20.73 -17.81
C ALA A 484 1.88 -20.33 -16.79
N PRO A 485 2.20 -20.27 -15.48
CA PRO A 485 1.22 -19.85 -14.49
C PRO A 485 0.87 -18.38 -14.68
N ARG A 486 -0.41 -18.06 -14.77
CA ARG A 486 -0.92 -16.71 -15.04
C ARG A 486 -2.12 -16.36 -14.18
N MET A 487 -2.14 -15.12 -13.71
CA MET A 487 -3.25 -14.53 -12.98
C MET A 487 -3.91 -13.43 -13.82
N VAL A 488 -5.23 -13.46 -13.90
CA VAL A 488 -6.04 -12.48 -14.61
C VAL A 488 -7.24 -12.06 -13.77
N LEU A 489 -7.80 -10.89 -14.05
CA LEU A 489 -9.07 -10.48 -13.45
C LEU A 489 -10.23 -11.19 -14.15
N GLU A 490 -11.15 -11.76 -13.38
CA GLU A 490 -12.47 -12.19 -13.85
C GLU A 490 -13.52 -11.09 -13.71
N ARG A 491 -13.40 -10.28 -12.67
CA ARG A 491 -14.19 -9.06 -12.46
C ARG A 491 -13.27 -7.96 -11.97
N PRO A 492 -13.54 -6.70 -12.35
CA PRO A 492 -12.75 -5.58 -11.89
C PRO A 492 -12.57 -5.57 -10.36
N ILE A 493 -11.38 -5.21 -9.91
CA ILE A 493 -11.14 -4.90 -8.51
C ILE A 493 -11.56 -3.45 -8.32
N ARG A 494 -12.53 -3.24 -7.45
CA ARG A 494 -13.09 -1.92 -7.14
C ARG A 494 -12.92 -1.63 -5.66
N TRP A 495 -12.34 -0.48 -5.37
CA TRP A 495 -12.19 0.05 -4.04
C TRP A 495 -12.83 1.42 -3.92
N GLN A 496 -13.94 1.48 -3.20
CA GLN A 496 -14.63 2.72 -2.82
C GLN A 496 -14.03 3.21 -1.49
N ARG A 497 -13.42 4.37 -1.52
CA ARG A 497 -12.69 4.98 -0.40
C ARG A 497 -13.56 5.90 0.45
N ASP A 498 -14.83 6.06 0.12
CA ASP A 498 -15.74 6.90 0.88
C ASP A 498 -15.80 6.42 2.34
N PRO A 499 -15.44 7.26 3.34
CA PRO A 499 -15.50 6.88 4.75
C PRO A 499 -16.90 6.48 5.24
N ALA A 500 -17.96 6.97 4.58
CA ALA A 500 -19.34 6.66 4.95
C ALA A 500 -19.78 5.27 4.46
N ASP A 501 -19.22 4.79 3.35
CA ASP A 501 -19.53 3.47 2.75
C ASP A 501 -18.28 2.86 2.08
N PRO A 502 -17.25 2.48 2.86
CA PRO A 502 -16.05 1.87 2.32
C PRO A 502 -16.33 0.47 1.83
N HIS A 503 -16.03 0.20 0.56
CA HIS A 503 -16.27 -1.10 -0.04
C HIS A 503 -15.12 -1.51 -0.97
N PHE A 504 -14.68 -2.77 -0.84
CA PHE A 504 -13.67 -3.39 -1.67
C PHE A 504 -14.18 -4.71 -2.22
N SER A 505 -14.10 -4.90 -3.53
CA SER A 505 -14.55 -6.13 -4.17
C SER A 505 -13.80 -6.41 -5.48
N GLY A 506 -13.80 -7.68 -5.88
CA GLY A 506 -13.20 -8.11 -7.15
C GLY A 506 -13.20 -9.61 -7.32
N ALA A 507 -12.74 -10.08 -8.48
CA ALA A 507 -12.51 -11.49 -8.69
C ALA A 507 -11.29 -11.74 -9.59
N LEU A 508 -10.50 -12.75 -9.24
CA LEU A 508 -9.26 -13.14 -9.87
C LEU A 508 -9.32 -14.60 -10.26
N SER A 509 -8.75 -14.95 -11.42
CA SER A 509 -8.43 -16.32 -11.82
C SER A 509 -6.92 -16.49 -11.88
N PHE A 510 -6.43 -17.56 -11.32
CA PHE A 510 -5.06 -18.03 -11.47
C PHE A 510 -5.07 -19.33 -12.23
N ASP A 511 -4.48 -19.36 -13.40
CA ASP A 511 -4.41 -20.52 -14.29
C ASP A 511 -2.96 -20.97 -14.41
N ALA A 512 -2.74 -22.27 -14.27
CA ALA A 512 -1.46 -22.92 -14.51
C ALA A 512 -1.66 -24.08 -15.48
N GLY A 513 -0.74 -24.26 -16.42
CA GLY A 513 -0.66 -25.45 -17.23
C GLY A 513 -0.31 -26.68 -16.38
N GLU A 514 0.21 -27.70 -17.00
CA GLU A 514 0.67 -28.85 -16.24
C GLU A 514 1.79 -28.47 -15.28
N THR A 515 1.67 -28.98 -14.04
CA THR A 515 2.74 -28.85 -13.06
C THR A 515 3.36 -30.21 -12.82
N THR A 516 4.63 -30.35 -13.17
CA THR A 516 5.39 -31.60 -13.01
C THR A 516 6.24 -31.53 -11.75
N PHE A 517 6.39 -32.67 -11.10
CA PHE A 517 7.23 -32.83 -9.91
C PHE A 517 8.40 -33.76 -10.23
N THR A 518 9.44 -33.74 -9.42
CA THR A 518 10.52 -34.73 -9.50
C THR A 518 9.92 -36.13 -9.33
N GLY A 519 10.33 -37.09 -10.18
CA GLY A 519 9.73 -38.41 -10.22
C GLY A 519 8.61 -38.57 -11.25
N GLY A 520 8.29 -37.51 -12.00
CA GLY A 520 7.36 -37.55 -13.14
C GLY A 520 5.88 -37.53 -12.78
N SER A 521 5.51 -37.25 -11.52
CA SER A 521 4.12 -36.98 -11.17
C SER A 521 3.67 -35.66 -11.76
N VAL A 522 2.41 -35.54 -12.11
CA VAL A 522 1.85 -34.41 -12.82
C VAL A 522 0.56 -33.94 -12.15
N LEU A 523 0.50 -32.68 -11.77
CA LEU A 523 -0.76 -32.01 -11.51
C LEU A 523 -1.32 -31.52 -12.84
N PRO A 524 -2.52 -31.97 -13.25
CA PRO A 524 -3.14 -31.50 -14.48
C PRO A 524 -3.33 -29.98 -14.49
N PRO A 525 -3.56 -29.37 -15.69
CA PRO A 525 -3.86 -27.93 -15.76
C PRO A 525 -4.88 -27.54 -14.72
N SER A 526 -4.54 -26.51 -13.94
CA SER A 526 -5.28 -26.09 -12.75
C SER A 526 -5.70 -24.65 -12.84
N THR A 527 -6.88 -24.37 -12.32
CA THR A 527 -7.45 -23.03 -12.23
C THR A 527 -7.90 -22.78 -10.79
N ILE A 528 -7.48 -21.66 -10.24
CA ILE A 528 -7.95 -21.15 -8.95
C ILE A 528 -8.72 -19.86 -9.20
N LYS A 529 -9.98 -19.83 -8.82
CA LYS A 529 -10.82 -18.66 -8.91
C LYS A 529 -11.06 -18.08 -7.53
N PHE A 530 -10.82 -16.79 -7.37
CA PHE A 530 -11.04 -16.07 -6.13
C PHE A 530 -12.00 -14.92 -6.32
N SER A 531 -12.93 -14.75 -5.40
CA SER A 531 -13.67 -13.50 -5.20
C SER A 531 -13.26 -12.88 -3.87
N VAL A 532 -13.05 -11.60 -3.86
CA VAL A 532 -12.69 -10.81 -2.69
C VAL A 532 -13.80 -9.80 -2.38
N GLU A 533 -14.08 -9.60 -1.11
CA GLU A 533 -15.07 -8.65 -0.63
C GLU A 533 -14.68 -8.15 0.75
N GLY A 534 -14.73 -6.85 0.98
CA GLY A 534 -14.34 -6.25 2.24
C GLY A 534 -14.53 -4.76 2.30
N ARG A 535 -13.89 -4.15 3.26
CA ARG A 535 -13.91 -2.70 3.46
C ARG A 535 -12.85 -1.99 2.61
N ASP A 536 -11.66 -2.55 2.57
CA ASP A 536 -10.52 -1.97 1.86
C ASP A 536 -9.49 -3.07 1.51
N PRO A 537 -8.45 -2.80 0.72
CA PRO A 537 -7.42 -3.77 0.35
C PRO A 537 -6.63 -4.36 1.51
N THR A 538 -6.68 -3.75 2.69
CA THR A 538 -6.01 -4.25 3.90
C THR A 538 -6.93 -5.10 4.77
N PHE A 539 -8.25 -5.06 4.52
CA PHE A 539 -9.22 -5.80 5.29
C PHE A 539 -10.34 -6.36 4.40
N PHE A 540 -10.19 -7.62 3.99
CA PHE A 540 -11.17 -8.29 3.14
C PHE A 540 -11.29 -9.79 3.45
N GLN A 541 -12.38 -10.38 3.00
CA GLN A 541 -12.61 -11.81 2.94
C GLN A 541 -12.44 -12.28 1.50
N TYR A 542 -12.03 -13.53 1.35
CA TYR A 542 -11.98 -14.17 0.04
C TYR A 542 -12.69 -15.52 0.06
N LYS A 543 -13.26 -15.86 -1.08
CA LYS A 543 -13.82 -17.18 -1.38
C LYS A 543 -13.28 -17.62 -2.72
N GLY A 544 -12.95 -18.89 -2.82
CA GLY A 544 -12.39 -19.38 -4.06
C GLY A 544 -12.62 -20.87 -4.26
N THR A 545 -12.28 -21.32 -5.46
CA THR A 545 -12.32 -22.73 -5.84
C THR A 545 -11.07 -23.08 -6.63
N LEU A 546 -10.47 -24.20 -6.31
CA LEU A 546 -9.37 -24.77 -7.08
C LEU A 546 -9.86 -26.01 -7.81
N ASN A 547 -9.62 -26.05 -9.10
CA ASN A 547 -9.92 -27.19 -9.99
C ASN A 547 -8.66 -27.59 -10.76
N ALA A 548 -8.41 -28.88 -10.88
CA ALA A 548 -7.37 -29.43 -11.73
C ALA A 548 -7.92 -30.62 -12.51
N ARG A 549 -8.61 -30.36 -13.61
CA ARG A 549 -9.42 -31.32 -14.37
C ARG A 549 -10.45 -32.05 -13.49
N ALA A 550 -10.25 -33.33 -13.22
CA ALA A 550 -11.13 -34.14 -12.36
C ALA A 550 -10.88 -33.91 -10.86
N ILE A 551 -9.77 -33.29 -10.48
CA ILE A 551 -9.41 -33.01 -9.09
C ILE A 551 -10.10 -31.73 -8.67
N GLY A 552 -10.88 -31.75 -7.60
CA GLY A 552 -11.62 -30.61 -7.09
C GLY A 552 -13.13 -30.70 -7.37
N PRO A 553 -13.90 -29.62 -7.15
CA PRO A 553 -13.45 -28.29 -6.70
C PRO A 553 -13.05 -28.24 -5.21
N VAL A 554 -11.82 -27.85 -4.92
CA VAL A 554 -11.42 -27.54 -3.56
C VAL A 554 -11.98 -26.15 -3.22
N GLN A 555 -12.76 -26.06 -2.16
CA GLN A 555 -13.32 -24.80 -1.69
C GLN A 555 -12.30 -24.08 -0.81
N LEU A 556 -12.08 -22.81 -1.08
CA LEU A 556 -11.18 -21.94 -0.34
C LEU A 556 -11.99 -20.79 0.25
N ASN A 557 -11.78 -20.49 1.50
CA ASN A 557 -12.30 -19.28 2.11
C ASN A 557 -11.34 -18.74 3.16
N GLY A 558 -11.38 -17.46 3.39
CA GLY A 558 -10.54 -16.85 4.40
C GLY A 558 -10.68 -15.34 4.43
N ARG A 559 -9.75 -14.73 5.17
CA ARG A 559 -9.69 -13.28 5.36
C ARG A 559 -8.25 -12.79 5.44
N TRP A 560 -8.06 -11.57 5.03
CA TRP A 560 -6.86 -10.77 5.22
C TRP A 560 -7.18 -9.61 6.15
N ASP A 561 -6.39 -9.36 7.17
CA ASP A 561 -6.58 -8.28 8.17
C ASP A 561 -5.46 -7.23 8.17
N GLY A 562 -4.66 -7.17 7.09
CA GLY A 562 -3.54 -6.27 6.93
C GLY A 562 -2.20 -6.85 7.39
N GLU A 563 -2.21 -7.80 8.32
CA GLU A 563 -1.01 -8.41 8.89
C GLU A 563 -0.99 -9.92 8.69
N ARG A 564 -2.17 -10.55 8.74
CA ARG A 564 -2.29 -12.01 8.74
C ARG A 564 -3.36 -12.50 7.77
N LEU A 565 -2.95 -13.42 6.92
CA LEU A 565 -3.85 -14.22 6.11
C LEU A 565 -4.32 -15.44 6.92
N ARG A 566 -5.63 -15.64 7.02
CA ARG A 566 -6.22 -16.83 7.63
C ARG A 566 -7.25 -17.43 6.68
N GLY A 567 -7.22 -18.74 6.53
CA GLY A 567 -8.13 -19.38 5.61
C GLY A 567 -8.35 -20.86 5.92
N GLN A 568 -9.29 -21.41 5.17
CA GLN A 568 -9.63 -22.82 5.18
C GLN A 568 -9.71 -23.31 3.73
N ALA A 569 -9.22 -24.51 3.53
CA ALA A 569 -9.35 -25.25 2.29
C ALA A 569 -10.15 -26.54 2.58
N TRP A 570 -11.18 -26.73 1.82
CA TRP A 570 -12.01 -27.94 1.92
C TRP A 570 -11.96 -28.70 0.62
N TRP A 571 -11.33 -29.87 0.69
CA TRP A 571 -11.29 -30.84 -0.38
C TRP A 571 -12.53 -31.72 -0.31
N PRO A 572 -13.40 -31.73 -1.32
CA PRO A 572 -14.60 -32.54 -1.29
C PRO A 572 -14.26 -34.00 -1.38
N LYS A 573 -15.22 -34.84 -1.01
CA LYS A 573 -15.14 -36.28 -1.16
C LYS A 573 -15.07 -36.66 -2.63
N GLN A 574 -13.95 -37.26 -3.03
CA GLN A 574 -13.66 -37.59 -4.42
C GLN A 574 -13.14 -39.05 -4.54
N SER A 575 -13.36 -39.64 -5.71
CA SER A 575 -12.75 -40.91 -6.03
C SER A 575 -11.22 -40.84 -6.00
N LEU A 576 -10.58 -41.81 -5.40
CA LEU A 576 -9.12 -41.90 -5.38
C LEU A 576 -8.51 -41.96 -6.80
N THR A 577 -9.22 -42.47 -7.78
CA THR A 577 -8.74 -42.59 -9.18
C THR A 577 -8.43 -41.25 -9.85
N VAL A 578 -9.08 -40.16 -9.41
CA VAL A 578 -8.82 -38.83 -9.99
C VAL A 578 -7.41 -38.33 -9.70
N PHE A 579 -6.76 -38.84 -8.65
CA PHE A 579 -5.41 -38.50 -8.24
C PHE A 579 -4.32 -39.30 -8.94
N GLN A 580 -4.66 -40.21 -9.86
CA GLN A 580 -3.70 -41.03 -10.61
C GLN A 580 -2.55 -40.24 -11.26
N PRO A 581 -2.76 -39.04 -11.81
CA PRO A 581 -1.67 -38.23 -12.37
C PRO A 581 -0.62 -37.77 -11.36
N LEU A 582 -0.99 -37.67 -10.08
CA LEU A 582 -0.08 -37.28 -8.99
C LEU A 582 0.82 -38.46 -8.53
N ILE A 583 0.58 -39.65 -8.99
CA ILE A 583 1.42 -40.84 -8.69
C ILE A 583 2.60 -40.83 -9.64
N PRO A 584 3.85 -40.90 -9.14
CA PRO A 584 5.01 -41.02 -10.01
C PRO A 584 4.91 -42.26 -10.91
N PRO A 585 5.15 -42.14 -12.21
CA PRO A 585 5.05 -43.28 -13.16
C PRO A 585 5.96 -44.44 -12.79
N ASP A 586 7.13 -44.16 -12.22
CA ASP A 586 8.13 -45.16 -11.82
C ASP A 586 7.61 -46.13 -10.73
N TRP A 587 6.64 -45.67 -9.93
CA TRP A 587 6.01 -46.55 -8.92
C TRP A 587 5.11 -47.59 -9.53
N LYS A 588 4.74 -47.45 -10.80
CA LYS A 588 3.83 -48.39 -11.51
C LYS A 588 2.56 -48.67 -10.73
N MET A 589 2.10 -47.70 -9.93
CA MET A 589 0.91 -47.82 -9.10
C MET A 589 -0.32 -47.39 -9.88
N THR A 590 -1.39 -48.17 -9.77
CA THR A 590 -2.70 -47.80 -10.32
C THR A 590 -3.71 -47.67 -9.19
N LEU A 591 -4.28 -46.49 -9.06
CA LEU A 591 -5.35 -46.19 -8.11
C LEU A 591 -6.67 -46.73 -8.69
N ARG A 592 -7.42 -47.55 -7.95
CA ARG A 592 -8.64 -48.19 -8.41
C ARG A 592 -9.90 -47.74 -7.73
N GLU A 593 -9.95 -47.87 -6.43
CA GLU A 593 -11.13 -47.60 -5.61
C GLU A 593 -10.73 -46.78 -4.43
N GLY A 594 -11.70 -46.18 -3.75
CA GLY A 594 -11.52 -45.41 -2.56
C GLY A 594 -12.03 -43.96 -2.70
N GLU A 595 -12.20 -43.31 -1.58
CA GLU A 595 -12.67 -41.96 -1.49
C GLU A 595 -11.70 -41.16 -0.62
N LEU A 596 -11.27 -40.02 -1.15
CA LEU A 596 -10.40 -39.11 -0.45
C LEU A 596 -11.12 -37.77 -0.21
N TYR A 597 -10.98 -37.23 1.00
CA TYR A 597 -11.39 -35.87 1.34
C TYR A 597 -10.42 -35.27 2.36
N ALA A 598 -10.33 -33.95 2.41
CA ALA A 598 -9.46 -33.26 3.36
C ALA A 598 -10.03 -31.90 3.76
N GLN A 599 -9.63 -31.45 4.93
CA GLN A 599 -9.87 -30.09 5.41
C GLN A 599 -8.60 -29.56 6.06
N VAL A 600 -8.22 -28.34 5.65
CA VAL A 600 -7.01 -27.68 6.12
C VAL A 600 -7.37 -26.25 6.50
N ALA A 601 -7.02 -25.82 7.69
CA ALA A 601 -6.98 -24.44 8.08
C ALA A 601 -5.53 -23.94 7.96
N TYR A 602 -5.33 -22.74 7.46
CA TYR A 602 -4.00 -22.18 7.30
C TYR A 602 -3.95 -20.69 7.73
N SER A 603 -2.76 -20.27 8.10
CA SER A 603 -2.45 -18.91 8.49
C SER A 603 -1.06 -18.55 7.99
N ALA A 604 -0.90 -17.32 7.52
CA ALA A 604 0.40 -16.77 7.11
C ALA A 604 0.54 -15.33 7.63
N ALA A 605 1.66 -15.04 8.27
CA ALA A 605 2.02 -13.71 8.74
C ALA A 605 3.54 -13.51 8.62
N ALA A 606 3.97 -12.28 8.41
CA ALA A 606 5.39 -11.99 8.19
C ALA A 606 6.27 -12.33 9.39
N ASP A 607 5.75 -12.15 10.61
CA ASP A 607 6.44 -12.42 11.88
C ASP A 607 6.41 -13.89 12.31
N GLN A 608 5.40 -14.66 11.90
CA GLN A 608 5.16 -16.04 12.34
C GLN A 608 5.35 -17.08 11.24
N GLY A 609 5.47 -16.63 9.98
CA GLY A 609 5.57 -17.51 8.83
C GLY A 609 4.24 -18.19 8.48
N PHE A 610 4.34 -19.34 7.83
CA PHE A 610 3.20 -20.15 7.42
C PHE A 610 2.88 -21.22 8.45
N GLU A 611 1.64 -21.31 8.85
CA GLU A 611 1.09 -22.36 9.71
C GLU A 611 -0.09 -23.03 9.01
N ALA A 612 -0.24 -24.32 9.20
CA ALA A 612 -1.38 -25.09 8.69
C ALA A 612 -1.76 -26.20 9.65
N GLY A 613 -3.02 -26.58 9.64
CA GLY A 613 -3.49 -27.71 10.43
C GLY A 613 -4.80 -28.25 9.86
N GLY A 614 -4.97 -29.55 9.97
CA GLY A 614 -6.15 -30.16 9.39
C GLY A 614 -6.13 -31.69 9.47
N HIS A 615 -6.90 -32.29 8.60
CA HIS A 615 -6.93 -33.73 8.43
C HIS A 615 -7.20 -34.10 6.98
N GLY A 616 -6.57 -35.18 6.54
CA GLY A 616 -6.87 -35.90 5.31
C GLY A 616 -7.40 -37.28 5.63
N VAL A 617 -8.38 -37.74 4.88
CA VAL A 617 -8.99 -39.04 5.07
C VAL A 617 -9.11 -39.75 3.72
N LEU A 618 -8.54 -40.97 3.68
CA LEU A 618 -8.77 -41.94 2.60
C LEU A 618 -9.60 -43.08 3.19
N LYS A 619 -10.66 -43.48 2.50
CA LYS A 619 -11.51 -44.59 2.86
C LYS A 619 -11.57 -45.65 1.76
N SER A 620 -11.44 -46.89 2.14
CA SER A 620 -11.59 -48.08 1.26
C SER A 620 -10.73 -47.98 0.01
N GLY A 621 -9.50 -47.44 0.14
CA GLY A 621 -8.55 -47.27 -0.95
C GLY A 621 -8.14 -48.64 -1.53
N SER A 622 -7.98 -48.67 -2.86
CA SER A 622 -7.41 -49.84 -3.55
C SER A 622 -6.32 -49.39 -4.51
N VAL A 623 -5.14 -49.99 -4.37
CA VAL A 623 -3.95 -49.65 -5.15
C VAL A 623 -3.36 -50.96 -5.73
N TRP A 624 -3.14 -50.96 -7.04
CA TRP A 624 -2.55 -52.06 -7.72
C TRP A 624 -1.17 -51.71 -8.25
N MET A 625 -0.26 -52.63 -8.08
CA MET A 625 1.07 -52.62 -8.64
C MET A 625 1.27 -53.92 -9.43
N PRO A 626 2.29 -54.08 -10.31
CA PRO A 626 2.47 -55.25 -11.13
C PRO A 626 2.38 -56.57 -10.34
N ASP A 627 3.00 -56.63 -9.17
CA ASP A 627 3.07 -57.83 -8.36
C ASP A 627 2.28 -57.75 -7.03
N ASN A 628 1.64 -56.60 -6.74
CA ASN A 628 0.97 -56.34 -5.48
C ASN A 628 -0.41 -55.77 -5.69
N LYS A 629 -1.39 -56.25 -4.91
CA LYS A 629 -2.71 -55.65 -4.82
C LYS A 629 -2.99 -55.30 -3.37
N ILE A 630 -3.19 -54.02 -3.13
CA ILE A 630 -3.50 -53.46 -1.81
C ILE A 630 -4.96 -53.05 -1.82
N ASN A 631 -5.76 -53.59 -0.93
CA ASN A 631 -7.20 -53.32 -0.85
C ASN A 631 -7.61 -52.94 0.57
N GLY A 632 -8.65 -52.14 0.65
CA GLY A 632 -9.23 -51.68 1.92
C GLY A 632 -8.28 -50.78 2.70
N VAL A 633 -7.69 -49.79 2.04
CA VAL A 633 -6.82 -48.81 2.68
C VAL A 633 -7.68 -47.69 3.30
N ASP A 634 -7.71 -47.65 4.63
CA ASP A 634 -8.24 -46.55 5.39
C ASP A 634 -7.08 -45.77 6.02
N PHE A 635 -6.97 -44.49 5.71
CA PHE A 635 -5.89 -43.64 6.20
C PHE A 635 -6.46 -42.31 6.69
N VAL A 636 -6.10 -41.95 7.90
CA VAL A 636 -6.48 -40.67 8.52
C VAL A 636 -5.22 -39.92 8.96
N LEU A 637 -5.00 -38.76 8.43
CA LEU A 637 -3.85 -37.90 8.69
C LEU A 637 -4.30 -36.60 9.39
N PRO A 638 -4.44 -36.57 10.69
CA PRO A 638 -4.52 -35.30 11.44
C PRO A 638 -3.12 -34.70 11.61
N PHE A 639 -2.95 -33.46 11.22
CA PHE A 639 -1.65 -32.80 11.26
C PHE A 639 -1.74 -31.33 11.66
N ARG A 640 -0.63 -30.79 12.13
CA ARG A 640 -0.33 -29.37 12.25
C ARG A 640 1.08 -29.13 11.73
N PHE A 641 1.23 -28.06 11.00
CA PHE A 641 2.52 -27.59 10.52
C PHE A 641 2.76 -26.18 11.04
N SER A 642 3.89 -25.94 11.68
CA SER A 642 4.30 -24.64 12.20
C SER A 642 5.83 -24.58 12.30
N GLN A 643 6.44 -23.50 11.87
CA GLN A 643 7.89 -23.27 11.96
C GLN A 643 8.75 -24.42 11.41
N GLY A 644 8.34 -24.99 10.28
CA GLY A 644 9.07 -26.11 9.65
C GLY A 644 8.86 -27.47 10.30
N THR A 645 8.05 -27.57 11.36
CA THR A 645 7.77 -28.83 12.08
C THR A 645 6.36 -29.30 11.79
N TRP A 646 6.25 -30.59 11.48
CA TRP A 646 4.98 -31.30 11.34
C TRP A 646 4.65 -31.98 12.67
N SER A 647 3.57 -31.58 13.31
CA SER A 647 3.00 -32.27 14.45
C SER A 647 1.89 -33.22 13.96
N LEU A 648 2.13 -34.49 14.00
CA LEU A 648 1.25 -35.54 13.52
C LEU A 648 0.40 -36.08 14.67
N GLY A 649 -0.88 -36.31 14.44
CA GLY A 649 -1.74 -36.91 15.44
C GLY A 649 -2.13 -35.97 16.61
N THR A 650 -2.28 -34.67 16.38
CA THR A 650 -2.59 -33.66 17.44
C THR A 650 -3.96 -33.84 18.10
N ARG A 651 -4.94 -34.45 17.43
CA ARG A 651 -6.31 -34.71 17.94
C ARG A 651 -6.68 -36.20 17.90
N GLY A 652 -5.71 -37.05 17.80
CA GLY A 652 -5.80 -38.48 17.63
C GLY A 652 -4.71 -38.94 16.68
N PRO A 653 -4.22 -40.18 16.76
CA PRO A 653 -3.09 -40.64 15.98
C PRO A 653 -3.40 -40.58 14.47
N VAL A 654 -2.35 -40.43 13.67
CA VAL A 654 -2.42 -40.78 12.26
C VAL A 654 -2.68 -42.28 12.19
N THR A 655 -3.75 -42.70 11.54
CA THR A 655 -4.14 -44.12 11.49
C THR A 655 -4.01 -44.64 10.08
N LEU A 656 -3.38 -45.81 9.96
CA LEU A 656 -3.34 -46.60 8.74
C LEU A 656 -3.96 -47.97 9.02
N ARG A 657 -4.95 -48.31 8.25
CA ARG A 657 -5.60 -49.65 8.26
C ARG A 657 -5.64 -50.16 6.84
N ILE A 658 -5.14 -51.35 6.61
CA ILE A 658 -5.17 -52.03 5.28
C ILE A 658 -5.83 -53.36 5.46
N GLY A 659 -6.88 -53.61 4.70
CA GLY A 659 -7.63 -54.87 4.76
C GLY A 659 -6.80 -56.02 4.28
N GLU A 660 -6.18 -55.88 3.11
CA GLU A 660 -5.43 -56.98 2.49
C GLU A 660 -4.33 -56.44 1.56
N VAL A 661 -3.16 -57.06 1.65
CA VAL A 661 -2.06 -56.89 0.68
C VAL A 661 -1.80 -58.28 0.10
N LYS A 662 -2.05 -58.45 -1.20
CA LYS A 662 -1.80 -59.65 -1.96
C LYS A 662 -0.53 -59.55 -2.77
N ASN A 663 0.39 -60.45 -2.51
CA ASN A 663 1.56 -60.74 -3.29
C ASN A 663 1.75 -62.28 -3.25
N GLN A 664 2.94 -62.79 -3.32
CA GLN A 664 3.26 -64.20 -3.06
C GLN A 664 2.78 -64.64 -1.67
N VAL A 665 2.81 -63.72 -0.71
CA VAL A 665 2.24 -63.87 0.62
C VAL A 665 1.09 -62.87 0.80
N THR A 666 -0.01 -63.33 1.38
CA THR A 666 -1.14 -62.47 1.68
C THR A 666 -1.01 -62.00 3.12
N ALA A 667 -0.91 -60.68 3.29
CA ALA A 667 -0.99 -60.01 4.58
C ALA A 667 -2.39 -59.39 4.75
N ARG A 668 -2.97 -59.47 5.94
CA ARG A 668 -4.32 -58.96 6.26
C ARG A 668 -4.32 -58.15 7.53
N ASN A 669 -5.38 -57.37 7.71
CA ASN A 669 -5.66 -56.60 8.90
C ASN A 669 -4.43 -55.79 9.38
N ILE A 670 -3.78 -55.12 8.45
CA ILE A 670 -2.61 -54.30 8.75
C ILE A 670 -3.05 -53.05 9.45
N THR A 671 -2.49 -52.80 10.61
CA THR A 671 -2.75 -51.60 11.39
C THR A 671 -1.44 -50.89 11.73
N ALA A 672 -1.49 -49.55 11.79
CA ALA A 672 -0.40 -48.72 12.32
C ALA A 672 -0.96 -47.36 12.74
N ASP A 673 -0.49 -46.88 13.88
CA ASP A 673 -0.80 -45.55 14.39
C ASP A 673 0.49 -44.77 14.59
N LEU A 674 0.50 -43.51 14.12
CA LEU A 674 1.66 -42.62 14.22
C LEU A 674 1.28 -41.32 14.95
N GLN A 675 2.13 -40.89 15.89
CA GLN A 675 1.93 -39.65 16.63
C GLN A 675 3.27 -39.03 17.01
N GLY A 676 3.37 -37.70 16.98
CA GLY A 676 4.56 -36.95 17.37
C GLY A 676 4.98 -35.91 16.36
N ASP A 677 6.18 -35.38 16.51
CA ASP A 677 6.71 -34.33 15.65
C ASP A 677 7.71 -34.87 14.61
N TYR A 678 7.72 -34.24 13.44
CA TYR A 678 8.70 -34.49 12.40
C TYR A 678 9.24 -33.14 11.87
N PRO A 679 10.56 -32.92 11.86
CA PRO A 679 11.63 -33.80 12.40
C PRO A 679 11.44 -34.03 13.90
N TRP A 680 11.76 -35.25 14.31
CA TRP A 680 11.67 -35.64 15.71
C TRP A 680 12.85 -35.12 16.55
N SER A 681 12.65 -35.00 17.86
CA SER A 681 13.69 -34.67 18.83
C SER A 681 13.46 -35.42 20.13
N GLU A 682 14.41 -35.35 21.05
CA GLU A 682 14.25 -35.93 22.40
C GLU A 682 13.05 -35.35 23.14
N ALA A 683 12.84 -34.05 23.02
CA ALA A 683 11.71 -33.35 23.64
C ALA A 683 10.37 -33.67 22.97
N ASN A 684 10.40 -33.86 21.66
CA ASN A 684 9.22 -34.10 20.80
C ASN A 684 9.43 -35.34 19.94
N PRO A 685 9.28 -36.53 20.50
CA PRO A 685 9.52 -37.79 19.83
C PRO A 685 8.40 -38.13 18.84
N LEU A 686 8.75 -38.92 17.81
CA LEU A 686 7.79 -39.56 16.93
C LEU A 686 7.53 -41.00 17.45
N LEU A 687 6.27 -41.33 17.63
CA LEU A 687 5.82 -42.60 18.16
C LEU A 687 5.02 -43.36 17.10
N LEU A 688 5.47 -44.58 16.76
CA LEU A 688 4.71 -45.54 15.97
C LEU A 688 4.16 -46.62 16.90
N SER A 689 2.85 -46.79 16.91
CA SER A 689 2.16 -47.72 17.84
C SER A 689 1.07 -48.52 17.13
N ASP A 690 0.48 -49.47 17.81
CA ASP A 690 -0.60 -50.30 17.32
C ASP A 690 -0.32 -50.95 15.96
N VAL A 691 0.95 -51.31 15.72
CA VAL A 691 1.34 -51.99 14.48
C VAL A 691 1.03 -53.49 14.61
N SER A 692 0.23 -53.95 13.69
CA SER A 692 -0.18 -55.34 13.65
C SER A 692 -0.42 -55.82 12.22
N VAL A 693 -0.08 -57.06 11.91
CA VAL A 693 -0.25 -57.68 10.60
C VAL A 693 -0.59 -59.15 10.83
N ASP A 694 -1.65 -59.61 10.21
CA ASP A 694 -1.96 -61.04 10.10
C ASP A 694 -1.25 -61.58 8.86
N LEU A 695 -0.32 -62.49 9.04
CA LEU A 695 0.59 -62.96 8.02
C LEU A 695 0.92 -64.45 8.22
N LEU A 696 1.02 -65.23 7.20
CA LEU A 696 1.45 -66.65 7.23
C LEU A 696 0.69 -67.45 8.31
N GLY A 697 -0.62 -67.29 8.39
CA GLY A 697 -1.47 -67.98 9.35
C GLY A 697 -1.34 -67.54 10.82
N GLY A 698 -0.48 -66.61 11.11
CA GLY A 698 -0.26 -66.05 12.44
C GLY A 698 -0.33 -64.54 12.47
N LYS A 699 0.32 -63.91 13.47
CA LYS A 699 0.28 -62.48 13.68
C LYS A 699 1.65 -61.93 14.03
N VAL A 700 1.94 -60.73 13.45
CA VAL A 700 3.12 -59.95 13.84
C VAL A 700 2.63 -58.64 14.44
N THR A 701 3.17 -58.25 15.58
CA THR A 701 2.80 -57.05 16.28
C THR A 701 4.02 -56.31 16.77
N LEU A 702 3.98 -54.97 16.64
CA LEU A 702 4.94 -54.04 17.28
C LEU A 702 4.14 -53.15 18.21
N GLN A 703 4.46 -53.23 19.46
CA GLN A 703 3.71 -52.47 20.48
C GLN A 703 3.97 -50.98 20.37
N GLN A 704 5.23 -50.61 20.33
CA GLN A 704 5.65 -49.21 20.21
C GLN A 704 7.06 -49.08 19.65
N LEU A 705 7.25 -48.12 18.79
CA LEU A 705 8.55 -47.63 18.34
C LEU A 705 8.60 -46.14 18.59
N ARG A 706 9.62 -45.70 19.27
CA ARG A 706 9.87 -44.26 19.56
C ARG A 706 11.10 -43.80 18.81
N MET A 707 11.03 -42.64 18.17
CA MET A 707 12.16 -41.97 17.49
C MET A 707 12.45 -40.66 18.20
N PRO A 708 13.69 -40.31 18.58
CA PRO A 708 14.88 -41.18 18.53
C PRO A 708 14.77 -42.38 19.44
N GLN A 709 15.43 -43.52 19.06
CA GLN A 709 15.39 -44.73 19.86
C GLN A 709 16.48 -44.75 20.94
N HIS A 710 16.09 -45.10 22.15
CA HIS A 710 17.00 -45.44 23.24
C HIS A 710 17.02 -46.96 23.48
N ASP A 711 15.89 -47.59 23.21
CA ASP A 711 15.67 -49.03 23.39
C ASP A 711 15.12 -49.64 22.10
N ALA A 712 15.39 -50.93 21.90
CA ALA A 712 14.86 -51.69 20.79
C ALA A 712 13.34 -51.76 20.85
N ALA A 713 12.69 -51.51 19.75
CA ALA A 713 11.26 -51.76 19.60
C ALA A 713 11.00 -53.24 19.44
N LEU A 714 10.16 -53.83 20.28
CA LEU A 714 9.95 -55.26 20.28
C LEU A 714 8.89 -55.69 19.27
N LEU A 715 9.35 -56.28 18.16
CA LEU A 715 8.48 -56.92 17.17
C LEU A 715 8.18 -58.34 17.64
N ARG A 716 6.92 -58.64 17.93
CA ARG A 716 6.47 -59.96 18.37
C ARG A 716 5.90 -60.73 17.21
N VAL A 717 6.36 -61.94 17.03
CA VAL A 717 5.90 -62.91 16.06
C VAL A 717 5.10 -63.98 16.78
N GLN A 718 3.87 -64.26 16.37
CA GLN A 718 2.94 -65.16 17.00
C GLN A 718 2.38 -66.17 16.03
N ASN A 719 2.68 -67.45 16.27
CA ASN A 719 2.12 -68.59 15.52
C ASN A 719 2.24 -68.49 14.00
N LEU A 720 3.32 -67.91 13.46
CA LEU A 720 3.53 -67.92 12.01
C LEU A 720 3.73 -69.39 11.50
N SER A 721 3.15 -69.65 10.37
CA SER A 721 3.28 -71.01 9.73
C SER A 721 4.59 -71.08 8.96
N ALA A 722 5.47 -71.96 9.37
CA ALA A 722 6.70 -72.22 8.64
C ALA A 722 6.42 -72.81 7.25
N SER A 723 5.36 -73.62 7.09
CA SER A 723 4.98 -74.16 5.79
C SER A 723 4.55 -73.05 4.79
N GLU A 724 3.80 -72.01 5.24
CA GLU A 724 3.43 -70.85 4.39
C GLU A 724 4.65 -70.02 4.02
N LEU A 725 5.56 -69.78 4.99
CA LEU A 725 6.81 -69.03 4.77
C LEU A 725 7.68 -69.79 3.72
N ILE A 726 7.90 -71.13 3.90
CA ILE A 726 8.70 -71.90 3.01
C ILE A 726 8.05 -72.07 1.61
N SER A 727 6.73 -72.14 1.56
CA SER A 727 6.01 -72.15 0.27
C SER A 727 6.17 -70.77 -0.48
N ALA A 728 6.22 -69.66 0.24
CA ALA A 728 6.46 -68.36 -0.35
C ALA A 728 7.89 -68.20 -0.88
N ILE A 729 8.90 -68.68 -0.14
CA ILE A 729 10.33 -68.60 -0.52
C ILE A 729 10.63 -69.71 -1.58
N ASN A 730 9.90 -70.83 -1.54
CA ASN A 730 10.00 -71.97 -2.44
C ASN A 730 11.43 -72.55 -2.58
N PRO A 731 12.13 -72.84 -1.49
CA PRO A 731 13.45 -73.50 -1.56
C PRO A 731 13.27 -74.97 -2.04
N LYS A 732 14.06 -75.36 -3.02
CA LYS A 732 14.01 -76.73 -3.57
C LYS A 732 14.63 -77.77 -2.64
N GLN A 733 15.44 -77.40 -1.69
CA GLN A 733 16.31 -78.27 -0.89
C GLN A 733 15.63 -78.81 0.36
N PHE A 734 14.67 -78.06 0.96
CA PHE A 734 14.03 -78.46 2.20
C PHE A 734 12.59 -77.94 2.33
N ALA A 735 11.82 -78.60 3.14
CA ALA A 735 10.51 -78.18 3.57
C ALA A 735 10.46 -78.14 5.11
N LEU A 736 9.88 -77.11 5.66
CA LEU A 736 9.69 -76.88 7.09
C LEU A 736 8.20 -76.63 7.32
N SER A 737 7.62 -77.24 8.32
CA SER A 737 6.22 -77.06 8.66
C SER A 737 6.06 -76.89 10.17
N GLY A 738 4.93 -76.27 10.60
CA GLY A 738 4.59 -76.04 11.99
C GLY A 738 4.63 -74.57 12.35
N PRO A 739 4.00 -74.19 13.45
CA PRO A 739 3.96 -72.80 13.89
C PRO A 739 5.22 -72.38 14.67
N PHE A 740 5.67 -71.19 14.46
CA PHE A 740 6.75 -70.58 15.24
C PHE A 740 6.37 -69.23 15.79
N SER A 741 6.94 -68.84 16.91
CA SER A 741 6.76 -67.55 17.57
C SER A 741 8.09 -66.99 18.03
N GLY A 742 8.14 -65.73 18.33
CA GLY A 742 9.36 -65.12 18.84
C GLY A 742 9.26 -63.60 19.03
N ALA A 743 10.41 -63.06 19.26
CA ALA A 743 10.55 -61.61 19.43
C ALA A 743 11.82 -61.12 18.74
N LEU A 744 11.67 -60.03 18.02
CA LEU A 744 12.72 -59.38 17.25
C LEU A 744 12.91 -57.95 17.76
N PRO A 745 13.97 -57.67 18.50
CA PRO A 745 14.32 -56.30 18.91
C PRO A 745 14.72 -55.48 17.67
N LEU A 746 13.86 -54.51 17.30
CA LEU A 746 14.01 -53.74 16.09
C LEU A 746 14.65 -52.37 16.38
N TRP A 747 15.63 -51.99 15.58
CA TRP A 747 16.32 -50.71 15.58
C TRP A 747 16.21 -50.05 14.21
N LEU A 748 15.84 -48.78 14.14
CA LEU A 748 15.78 -48.01 12.92
C LEU A 748 16.84 -46.89 12.83
N ASP A 749 17.47 -46.55 13.96
CA ASP A 749 18.51 -45.53 14.11
C ASP A 749 19.84 -46.03 14.67
N ASN A 750 20.08 -47.35 14.53
CA ASN A 750 21.31 -47.95 14.94
C ASN A 750 22.30 -48.12 13.77
N ASP A 751 23.57 -47.72 14.00
CA ASP A 751 24.61 -47.69 12.95
C ASP A 751 24.94 -49.08 12.37
N LYS A 752 24.57 -50.15 13.05
CA LYS A 752 24.99 -51.50 12.70
C LYS A 752 23.86 -52.49 12.53
N TRP A 753 22.79 -52.36 13.35
CA TRP A 753 21.78 -53.42 13.47
C TRP A 753 20.39 -52.90 13.13
N ILE A 754 19.63 -53.65 12.33
CA ILE A 754 18.18 -53.54 12.20
C ILE A 754 17.50 -54.39 13.26
N ILE A 755 17.97 -55.68 13.41
CA ILE A 755 17.50 -56.58 14.45
C ILE A 755 18.74 -57.13 15.14
N LYS A 756 18.78 -56.99 16.48
CA LYS A 756 19.87 -57.50 17.28
C LYS A 756 19.33 -58.44 18.38
N ASP A 757 19.91 -59.62 18.49
CA ASP A 757 19.53 -60.63 19.48
C ASP A 757 18.03 -61.07 19.41
N GLY A 758 17.47 -61.06 18.22
CA GLY A 758 16.15 -61.59 17.97
C GLY A 758 16.12 -63.11 18.20
N TRP A 759 14.98 -63.65 18.60
CA TRP A 759 14.81 -65.04 18.78
C TRP A 759 13.49 -65.56 18.26
N LEU A 760 13.51 -66.79 17.78
CA LEU A 760 12.32 -67.53 17.30
C LEU A 760 12.34 -68.95 17.98
N THR A 761 11.16 -69.45 18.30
CA THR A 761 10.96 -70.80 18.84
C THR A 761 9.73 -71.43 18.23
N ASN A 762 9.64 -72.70 18.26
CA ASN A 762 8.41 -73.35 17.83
C ASN A 762 7.28 -73.12 18.83
N ALA A 763 6.09 -72.81 18.27
CA ALA A 763 4.85 -72.61 19.06
C ALA A 763 3.97 -73.87 19.09
N GLY A 764 4.42 -74.96 18.48
CA GLY A 764 3.79 -76.25 18.35
C GLY A 764 4.74 -77.24 17.68
N PRO A 765 4.30 -78.43 17.41
CA PRO A 765 5.12 -79.42 16.68
C PRO A 765 5.52 -78.90 15.33
N MET A 766 6.81 -79.07 14.94
CA MET A 766 7.36 -78.73 13.64
C MET A 766 7.97 -79.94 12.97
N THR A 767 8.01 -79.94 11.65
CA THR A 767 8.67 -81.00 10.90
C THR A 767 9.64 -80.42 9.86
N LEU A 768 10.83 -80.96 9.79
CA LEU A 768 11.83 -80.64 8.79
C LEU A 768 11.94 -81.82 7.80
N ARG A 769 11.90 -81.58 6.50
CA ARG A 769 12.12 -82.51 5.48
C ARG A 769 13.19 -82.05 4.50
N LEU A 770 14.24 -82.77 4.27
CA LEU A 770 15.19 -82.51 3.20
C LEU A 770 14.68 -83.19 1.93
N ASP A 771 14.88 -82.51 0.78
CA ASP A 771 14.64 -83.11 -0.54
C ASP A 771 15.56 -84.29 -0.74
N LYS A 772 15.05 -85.30 -1.42
CA LYS A 772 15.77 -86.62 -1.61
C LYS A 772 17.08 -86.43 -2.41
N GLU A 773 17.05 -85.65 -3.48
CA GLU A 773 18.25 -85.40 -4.29
C GLU A 773 19.30 -84.62 -3.52
N THR A 774 18.90 -83.61 -2.76
CA THR A 774 19.76 -82.85 -1.88
C THR A 774 20.35 -83.72 -0.76
N ALA A 775 19.53 -84.50 -0.12
CA ALA A 775 20.01 -85.43 0.91
C ALA A 775 21.01 -86.42 0.37
N ASP A 776 20.72 -87.10 -0.80
CA ASP A 776 21.60 -87.97 -1.44
C ASP A 776 22.93 -87.38 -1.91
N ALA A 777 22.90 -86.17 -2.41
CA ALA A 777 24.12 -85.42 -2.76
C ALA A 777 25.00 -85.09 -1.52
N LEU A 778 24.40 -84.58 -0.41
CA LEU A 778 25.10 -84.33 0.82
C LEU A 778 25.71 -85.57 1.46
N VAL A 779 25.02 -86.74 1.35
CA VAL A 779 25.55 -88.03 1.82
C VAL A 779 26.74 -88.46 0.94
N LYS A 780 26.68 -88.17 -0.34
CA LYS A 780 27.76 -88.54 -1.27
C LYS A 780 29.04 -87.72 -1.12
N GLU A 781 28.85 -86.45 -0.79
CA GLU A 781 29.98 -85.52 -0.54
C GLU A 781 30.63 -85.67 0.85
N ASN A 782 29.88 -86.12 1.86
CA ASN A 782 30.32 -86.21 3.26
C ASN A 782 30.18 -87.68 3.78
N GLY A 783 30.91 -88.64 3.26
CA GLY A 783 30.76 -90.01 3.56
C GLY A 783 30.80 -90.41 5.07
N ALA A 784 31.52 -89.72 5.93
CA ALA A 784 31.54 -89.91 7.39
C ALA A 784 30.31 -89.39 8.08
N ALA A 785 29.62 -88.34 7.50
CA ALA A 785 28.41 -87.73 8.02
C ALA A 785 27.12 -88.30 7.40
N GLY A 786 27.21 -89.24 6.41
CA GLY A 786 26.08 -89.72 5.67
C GLY A 786 24.96 -90.29 6.55
N GLY A 787 25.34 -90.97 7.63
CA GLY A 787 24.36 -91.49 8.59
C GLY A 787 23.59 -90.43 9.30
N ALA A 788 24.24 -89.30 9.65
CA ALA A 788 23.57 -88.17 10.31
C ALA A 788 22.64 -87.41 9.34
N ILE A 789 23.02 -87.27 8.05
CA ILE A 789 22.20 -86.61 7.00
C ILE A 789 20.92 -87.36 6.72
N ASN A 790 20.99 -88.74 6.76
CA ASN A 790 19.82 -89.55 6.61
C ASN A 790 18.77 -89.39 7.70
N TRP A 791 19.16 -89.02 8.90
CA TRP A 791 18.26 -88.72 9.99
C TRP A 791 17.60 -87.34 9.77
N LEU A 792 18.14 -86.44 8.97
CA LEU A 792 17.57 -85.17 8.63
C LEU A 792 16.60 -85.26 7.43
N ARG A 793 16.44 -86.38 6.76
CA ARG A 793 15.46 -86.49 5.69
C ARG A 793 14.02 -86.33 6.17
N TYR A 794 13.75 -86.64 7.42
CA TYR A 794 12.51 -86.38 8.11
C TYR A 794 12.78 -86.25 9.60
N MET A 795 12.59 -85.06 10.15
CA MET A 795 12.79 -84.80 11.54
C MET A 795 11.54 -84.14 12.15
N GLU A 796 10.98 -84.75 13.18
CA GLU A 796 9.93 -84.12 14.02
C GLU A 796 10.64 -83.27 15.10
N ILE A 797 10.47 -81.94 15.03
CA ILE A 797 11.10 -81.01 15.92
C ILE A 797 10.17 -80.73 17.09
N SER A 798 10.59 -81.11 18.29
CA SER A 798 9.87 -80.89 19.55
C SER A 798 10.25 -79.56 20.16
N GLN A 799 11.49 -79.14 19.98
CA GLN A 799 12.01 -77.84 20.47
C GLN A 799 12.89 -77.19 19.41
N SER A 800 12.67 -75.92 19.16
CA SER A 800 13.54 -75.06 18.35
C SER A 800 13.86 -73.73 19.05
N TRP A 801 15.11 -73.38 18.90
CA TRP A 801 15.54 -72.03 19.33
C TRP A 801 16.45 -71.51 18.26
N THR A 802 16.03 -70.32 17.69
CA THR A 802 16.79 -69.68 16.65
C THR A 802 17.12 -68.27 17.10
N LYS A 803 18.38 -67.94 17.18
CA LYS A 803 18.85 -66.55 17.33
C LYS A 803 18.95 -65.91 15.96
N LEU A 804 18.45 -64.70 15.87
CA LEU A 804 18.38 -63.91 14.64
C LEU A 804 19.03 -62.56 14.81
N ASN A 805 19.97 -62.22 13.92
CA ASN A 805 20.52 -60.88 13.82
C ASN A 805 20.43 -60.40 12.37
N LEU A 806 20.06 -59.20 12.16
CA LEU A 806 20.01 -58.55 10.85
C LEU A 806 20.74 -57.19 10.99
N ASP A 807 21.77 -57.05 10.18
CA ASP A 807 22.52 -55.76 10.14
C ASP A 807 21.88 -54.76 9.15
N ASN A 808 22.42 -53.55 9.14
CA ASN A 808 21.97 -52.45 8.29
C ASN A 808 22.35 -52.63 6.81
N LEU A 809 23.25 -53.61 6.48
CA LEU A 809 23.60 -54.00 5.11
C LEU A 809 22.70 -55.13 4.57
N GLY A 810 21.76 -55.55 5.40
CA GLY A 810 20.83 -56.64 5.06
C GLY A 810 21.35 -58.02 5.29
N GLU A 811 22.53 -58.23 5.94
CA GLU A 811 23.06 -59.53 6.27
C GLU A 811 22.30 -60.12 7.45
N LEU A 812 21.49 -61.12 7.15
CA LEU A 812 20.75 -61.92 8.11
C LEU A 812 21.60 -63.07 8.60
N THR A 813 21.78 -63.20 9.90
CA THR A 813 22.41 -64.35 10.52
C THR A 813 21.39 -65.10 11.35
N LEU A 814 21.13 -66.37 11.05
CA LEU A 814 20.30 -67.29 11.83
C LEU A 814 21.17 -68.33 12.50
N ALA A 815 21.11 -68.45 13.80
CA ALA A 815 21.73 -69.52 14.55
C ALA A 815 20.64 -70.38 15.24
N SER A 816 20.36 -71.53 14.72
CA SER A 816 19.26 -72.42 15.13
C SER A 816 19.75 -73.62 15.85
N THR A 817 19.14 -73.93 16.97
CA THR A 817 19.27 -75.22 17.67
C THR A 817 17.92 -75.93 17.58
N LEU A 818 17.87 -77.04 16.91
CA LEU A 818 16.67 -77.86 16.71
C LEU A 818 16.83 -79.20 17.42
N ARG A 819 15.90 -79.51 18.30
CA ARG A 819 15.86 -80.81 19.01
C ARG A 819 14.59 -81.53 18.64
N GLY A 820 14.74 -82.81 18.35
CA GLY A 820 13.61 -83.59 17.92
C GLY A 820 13.95 -85.06 17.72
N ALA A 821 13.11 -85.77 17.02
CA ALA A 821 13.28 -87.17 16.68
C ALA A 821 13.15 -87.41 15.19
N SER A 822 13.99 -88.30 14.65
CA SER A 822 13.86 -88.70 13.29
C SER A 822 13.46 -90.24 13.28
N ARG A 823 12.61 -90.60 12.34
CA ARG A 823 12.24 -91.99 12.08
C ARG A 823 12.77 -92.40 10.74
N VAL A 824 13.76 -93.29 10.77
CA VAL A 824 14.33 -93.85 9.56
C VAL A 824 14.36 -95.44 9.69
N GLU A 825 13.81 -96.18 8.73
CA GLU A 825 13.76 -97.62 8.73
C GLU A 825 13.17 -98.28 10.00
N GLY A 826 12.16 -97.67 10.61
CA GLY A 826 11.49 -98.07 11.85
C GLY A 826 12.18 -97.76 13.15
N GLN A 827 13.35 -97.18 13.14
CA GLN A 827 14.09 -96.72 14.31
C GLN A 827 13.82 -95.26 14.57
N THR A 828 13.59 -94.94 15.84
CA THR A 828 13.46 -93.55 16.29
C THR A 828 14.79 -93.10 16.91
N GLN A 829 15.40 -92.05 16.35
CA GLN A 829 16.66 -91.46 16.86
C GLN A 829 16.43 -90.02 17.32
N ALA A 830 16.90 -89.71 18.49
CA ALA A 830 16.95 -88.31 18.95
C ALA A 830 17.99 -87.57 18.13
N VAL A 831 17.59 -86.38 17.61
CA VAL A 831 18.44 -85.52 16.80
C VAL A 831 18.54 -84.14 17.43
N ASN A 832 19.76 -83.65 17.57
CA ASN A 832 20.04 -82.29 17.96
C ASN A 832 20.88 -81.65 16.84
N LEU A 833 20.26 -80.70 16.12
CA LEU A 833 20.85 -80.00 14.99
C LEU A 833 21.19 -78.58 15.36
N ASN A 834 22.45 -78.22 15.22
CA ASN A 834 22.88 -76.82 15.31
C ASN A 834 23.19 -76.35 13.88
N TYR A 835 22.49 -75.39 13.44
CA TYR A 835 22.59 -74.83 12.11
C TYR A 835 22.76 -73.36 12.12
N THR A 836 23.74 -72.82 11.39
CA THR A 836 23.95 -71.39 11.18
C THR A 836 23.78 -71.07 9.70
N HIS A 837 22.97 -70.08 9.43
CA HIS A 837 22.70 -69.60 8.07
C HIS A 837 23.00 -68.11 7.98
N GLN A 838 23.60 -67.73 6.88
CA GLN A 838 23.86 -66.34 6.56
C GLN A 838 23.30 -66.07 5.16
N GLU A 839 22.48 -64.99 5.04
CA GLU A 839 21.84 -64.62 3.81
C GLU A 839 21.66 -63.10 3.76
N ASN A 840 21.85 -62.50 2.59
CA ASN A 840 21.51 -61.10 2.42
C ASN A 840 20.02 -60.93 2.09
N VAL A 841 19.26 -60.46 3.07
CA VAL A 841 17.80 -60.31 2.95
C VAL A 841 17.40 -59.33 1.88
N PHE A 842 18.19 -58.27 1.65
CA PHE A 842 17.89 -57.33 0.60
C PHE A 842 18.06 -57.89 -0.78
N THR A 843 19.06 -58.75 -0.99
CA THR A 843 19.24 -59.49 -2.23
C THR A 843 18.14 -60.54 -2.42
N LEU A 844 17.79 -61.25 -1.36
CA LEU A 844 16.67 -62.17 -1.36
C LEU A 844 15.35 -61.48 -1.67
N TRP A 845 15.10 -60.35 -1.06
CA TRP A 845 13.91 -59.51 -1.29
C TRP A 845 13.81 -59.01 -2.74
N ARG A 846 14.95 -58.60 -3.34
CA ARG A 846 15.03 -58.24 -4.77
C ARG A 846 14.66 -59.44 -5.66
N SER A 847 15.14 -60.63 -5.29
CA SER A 847 14.81 -61.88 -6.05
C SER A 847 13.33 -62.24 -5.92
N LEU A 848 12.67 -61.87 -4.83
CA LEU A 848 11.22 -62.02 -4.62
C LEU A 848 10.37 -60.91 -5.28
N ARG A 849 11.00 -59.94 -6.01
CA ARG A 849 10.36 -58.84 -6.75
C ARG A 849 9.41 -57.94 -5.93
N PHE A 850 9.72 -57.72 -4.69
CA PHE A 850 9.19 -56.51 -4.03
C PHE A 850 9.94 -55.31 -4.61
N GLY A 851 9.25 -54.49 -5.36
CA GLY A 851 9.78 -53.49 -6.28
C GLY A 851 10.95 -52.65 -5.76
N ASP A 852 11.87 -52.35 -6.66
CA ASP A 852 13.10 -51.57 -6.47
C ASP A 852 12.92 -50.22 -5.74
N ASN A 853 11.71 -49.68 -5.69
CA ASN A 853 11.40 -48.38 -5.15
C ASN A 853 11.28 -48.34 -3.63
N LEU A 854 10.82 -49.40 -2.98
CA LEU A 854 10.76 -49.42 -1.49
C LEU A 854 12.17 -49.51 -0.91
N GLN A 855 13.05 -50.17 -1.62
CA GLN A 855 14.46 -50.25 -1.24
C GLN A 855 15.15 -48.89 -1.42
N THR A 856 14.97 -48.21 -2.56
CA THR A 856 15.51 -46.88 -2.78
C THR A 856 14.95 -45.89 -1.75
N TRP A 857 13.66 -46.01 -1.42
CA TRP A 857 13.05 -45.18 -0.38
C TRP A 857 13.63 -45.53 1.01
N LEU A 858 13.84 -46.79 1.35
CA LEU A 858 14.47 -47.17 2.61
C LEU A 858 15.96 -46.80 2.66
N GLU A 859 16.68 -46.95 1.53
CA GLU A 859 18.09 -46.50 1.42
C GLU A 859 18.23 -44.98 1.51
N GLU A 860 17.30 -44.21 0.94
CA GLU A 860 17.30 -42.73 1.01
C GLU A 860 16.81 -42.19 2.37
N HIS A 861 15.91 -42.90 3.06
CA HIS A 861 15.28 -42.42 4.29
C HIS A 861 15.75 -43.13 5.56
N ALA A 862 16.33 -44.34 5.43
CA ALA A 862 17.10 -44.97 6.51
C ALA A 862 18.58 -44.54 6.54
N ALA A 863 19.04 -43.80 5.54
CA ALA A 863 20.29 -43.07 5.65
C ALA A 863 20.14 -41.96 6.71
N LEU A 864 21.02 -42.03 7.67
CA LEU A 864 21.18 -41.17 8.84
C LEU A 864 20.72 -39.74 8.61
N PRO A 865 20.16 -39.07 9.62
CA PRO A 865 19.83 -37.65 9.55
C PRO A 865 21.09 -36.89 9.14
N ASP A 866 21.02 -36.24 8.01
CA ASP A 866 22.03 -35.31 7.51
C ASP A 866 22.55 -34.49 8.68
N ASN A 867 23.86 -34.55 8.90
CA ASN A 867 24.59 -33.68 9.81
C ASN A 867 24.47 -32.23 9.30
N ARG A 868 23.29 -31.63 9.45
CA ARG A 868 23.11 -30.19 9.29
C ARG A 868 23.75 -29.55 10.49
N CYS A 869 24.91 -28.97 10.29
CA CYS A 869 25.52 -28.07 11.25
C CYS A 869 24.49 -27.02 11.70
N PRO A 870 24.27 -26.81 12.99
CA PRO A 870 23.29 -25.85 13.50
C PRO A 870 23.77 -24.38 13.42
N THR A 871 24.64 -24.04 12.54
CA THR A 871 24.99 -22.63 12.26
C THR A 871 25.65 -22.56 10.88
N GLY A 872 25.09 -21.75 9.98
CA GLY A 872 25.52 -21.49 8.60
C GLY A 872 26.99 -21.24 8.34
N LYS A 873 27.81 -22.26 8.57
CA LYS A 873 29.22 -22.33 8.13
C LYS A 873 29.40 -23.61 7.33
N GLU A 874 29.89 -23.44 6.12
CA GLU A 874 30.33 -24.53 5.24
C GLU A 874 31.24 -25.50 5.99
N CYS A 875 30.81 -26.78 6.09
CA CYS A 875 31.68 -27.85 6.53
C CYS A 875 32.59 -28.19 5.37
N LYS A 876 33.86 -27.84 5.46
CA LYS A 876 34.92 -28.30 4.54
C LYS A 876 35.02 -29.82 4.66
N GLU A 877 34.87 -30.50 3.53
CA GLU A 877 35.30 -31.87 3.37
C GLU A 877 36.77 -32.01 3.78
N GLN A 878 37.06 -32.91 4.69
CA GLN A 878 38.41 -33.42 4.88
C GLN A 878 38.51 -34.81 4.19
N PRO A 879 39.73 -35.06 3.61
CA PRO A 879 39.94 -36.15 2.63
C PRO A 879 39.79 -37.55 3.17
#